data_1d79eced017f7df8f60ade6108a17861
#
_entry.id   1d79eced017f7df8f60ade6108a17861
#
_cell.length_a   1.000
_cell.length_b   1.000
_cell.length_c   1.000
_cell.angle_alpha   90.00
_cell.angle_beta   90.00
_cell.angle_gamma   90.00
#
_symmetry.space_group_name_H-M   'P 1'
#
loop_
_entity.id
_entity.type
_entity.pdbx_description
1 polymer ?
#
loop_
_entity_poly.entity_id
_entity_poly.type
_entity_poly.pdbx_seq_one_letter_code
_entity_poly.pdbx_strand_id
1 'polypeptide(L)'
;MMTRVRTETVFRRAARAGGRRAGMILVVATMAPAAATEALAAQATVADALAVQPRQSDVDCDRPSPAEADKATIKQEKIDGVAALVVRAATGEVLRAFADTNGNRVVDRWSFFKDGVEVYRDIDSDHDTKVDQSRWLNAGGSRWCLDTDGDGTADAWKALSAEEATAEIVRALRDRDPAVFVRLLPSAADLEAAGFTGDRLSALTARVQKAGADFQALAARQKQIGSAARWQSMLTPNPPGVLPAGAAGIAADVTAYDNVVALVENAGADGRGTGQVYIGSIVRCGDTWRPIDAPQVMGEAGEIADAVGFFSPQFGGATPGGGGAMEDDRIKPLVAKLQEVEARMLQGDGAGRAQAAAQQVALLEQIRTACSDDDRGFWTRQLVETLAAYVQESLLPEGTATLEALAAGVGDDQALGAFIAFRLAQARYSAEMQQPGVDGEKLQNRWFDDLAAFVERYPQAPESAEAMLQLGFRDEFGNREQEAIERYRAVVAAFPDTSQARKAGGAVRRLESVGKPFVLSGTTIDGRAVSSESLRGTVLLVHYWSTDCEPCKVDLARIRELQDRFGPQRLAVVGVALDGEKARLTDYLTTKPLPWPQLHEPGGLDSRLAEEFGVLALPTMLLVDKAGLVVDRNVTITDLEKKLESLVGGK
;
A
#
# COMPACT_ATOMS: atom_id res chain seq x y z
N MET A 1 16.13 26.00 61.08
CA MET A 1 15.17 27.08 60.84
C MET A 1 14.49 26.76 59.52
N MET A 2 13.24 26.31 59.62
CA MET A 2 12.45 25.75 58.54
C MET A 2 11.95 26.84 57.62
N THR A 3 12.04 26.59 56.31
CA THR A 3 11.21 27.32 55.35
C THR A 3 10.42 26.32 54.52
N ARG A 4 9.14 26.12 54.93
CA ARG A 4 8.11 25.45 54.09
C ARG A 4 7.81 26.36 52.92
N VAL A 5 8.01 25.87 51.71
CA VAL A 5 7.48 26.49 50.49
C VAL A 5 6.21 25.76 50.10
N ARG A 6 5.13 26.55 49.97
CA ARG A 6 3.76 26.16 49.70
C ARG A 6 3.63 25.55 48.28
N THR A 7 3.12 24.33 48.23
CA THR A 7 2.80 23.57 47.00
C THR A 7 1.32 23.54 46.67
N GLU A 8 0.56 24.58 47.02
CA GLU A 8 -0.92 24.52 46.89
C GLU A 8 -1.57 25.42 45.84
N THR A 9 -0.83 26.04 44.91
CA THR A 9 -1.42 27.12 44.11
C THR A 9 -1.51 26.86 42.59
N VAL A 10 -1.16 25.73 42.08
CA VAL A 10 -1.19 25.49 40.63
C VAL A 10 -2.43 24.72 40.15
N PHE A 11 -3.05 23.90 41.01
CA PHE A 11 -4.19 23.05 40.62
C PHE A 11 -5.56 23.73 40.53
N ARG A 12 -5.73 24.98 41.02
CA ARG A 12 -7.06 25.62 41.11
C ARG A 12 -7.37 26.69 40.07
N ARG A 13 -6.49 26.98 39.11
CA ARG A 13 -6.72 28.10 38.15
C ARG A 13 -7.16 27.68 36.72
N ALA A 14 -7.10 26.42 36.36
CA ALA A 14 -7.49 25.93 35.05
C ALA A 14 -9.00 25.62 34.86
N ALA A 15 -9.79 25.68 35.93
CA ALA A 15 -11.21 25.28 35.89
C ALA A 15 -12.22 26.42 35.61
N ARG A 16 -11.79 27.66 35.34
CA ARG A 16 -12.70 28.83 35.15
C ARG A 16 -12.36 29.78 34.01
N ALA A 17 -11.93 29.30 32.86
CA ALA A 17 -11.93 30.10 31.63
C ALA A 17 -12.44 29.22 30.49
N GLY A 18 -13.60 29.54 29.99
CA GLY A 18 -14.25 28.79 28.92
C GLY A 18 -13.48 28.92 27.61
N GLY A 19 -13.40 27.81 26.88
CA GLY A 19 -13.27 27.79 25.44
C GLY A 19 -11.89 27.90 24.84
N ARG A 20 -10.89 27.17 25.31
CA ARG A 20 -9.73 26.71 24.52
C ARG A 20 -9.18 25.45 25.19
N ARG A 21 -9.07 24.36 24.42
CA ARG A 21 -8.50 23.09 24.90
C ARG A 21 -6.99 23.30 25.13
N ALA A 22 -6.60 23.57 26.38
CA ALA A 22 -5.19 23.62 26.77
C ALA A 22 -4.74 22.20 27.15
N GLY A 23 -3.72 21.69 26.50
CA GLY A 23 -3.03 20.45 26.88
C GLY A 23 -2.50 20.57 28.32
N MET A 24 -2.78 19.57 29.14
CA MET A 24 -2.33 19.52 30.53
C MET A 24 -0.91 18.93 30.57
N ILE A 25 0.07 19.75 30.95
CA ILE A 25 1.47 19.34 31.13
C ILE A 25 1.59 18.71 32.53
N LEU A 26 1.97 17.42 32.60
CA LEU A 26 2.32 16.75 33.84
C LEU A 26 3.82 17.02 34.14
N VAL A 27 4.12 18.09 34.89
CA VAL A 27 5.47 18.40 35.35
C VAL A 27 5.72 17.74 36.71
N VAL A 28 6.76 16.92 36.80
CA VAL A 28 7.17 16.23 38.03
C VAL A 28 8.42 16.89 38.62
N ALA A 29 8.33 17.37 39.82
CA ALA A 29 9.42 18.04 40.53
C ALA A 29 10.48 17.07 41.06
N THR A 30 11.72 17.48 41.02
CA THR A 30 12.94 16.73 41.26
C THR A 30 13.21 16.32 42.72
N MET A 31 13.59 15.05 42.98
CA MET A 31 14.44 14.61 44.13
C MET A 31 15.16 13.27 43.84
N ALA A 32 16.33 13.10 44.42
CA ALA A 32 17.45 12.15 44.38
C ALA A 32 17.28 10.65 43.96
N PRO A 33 18.35 9.92 43.54
CA PRO A 33 18.30 8.91 42.48
C PRO A 33 17.85 7.48 42.85
N ALA A 34 17.35 7.18 44.01
CA ALA A 34 16.80 5.85 44.32
C ALA A 34 15.40 5.85 44.97
N ALA A 35 14.97 6.97 45.55
CA ALA A 35 13.65 7.12 46.17
C ALA A 35 12.65 7.89 45.30
N ALA A 36 13.07 8.41 44.16
CA ALA A 36 12.30 9.29 43.31
C ALA A 36 11.42 8.53 42.29
N THR A 37 11.73 7.28 41.99
CA THR A 37 10.91 6.43 41.10
C THR A 37 9.58 6.01 41.74
N GLU A 38 9.55 5.83 43.06
CA GLU A 38 8.29 5.57 43.82
C GLU A 38 7.46 6.85 44.03
N ALA A 39 8.08 8.03 44.03
CA ALA A 39 7.39 9.29 44.25
C ALA A 39 6.57 9.79 43.05
N LEU A 40 6.90 9.35 41.82
CA LEU A 40 6.11 9.67 40.61
C LEU A 40 4.76 8.95 40.61
N ALA A 41 4.77 7.68 40.98
CA ALA A 41 3.54 6.87 41.09
C ALA A 41 2.62 7.31 42.26
N ALA A 42 3.16 8.01 43.26
CA ALA A 42 2.45 8.42 44.44
C ALA A 42 1.63 9.74 44.28
N GLN A 43 1.74 10.44 43.13
CA GLN A 43 1.05 11.74 42.93
C GLN A 43 -0.01 11.76 41.84
N ALA A 44 0.02 10.84 40.86
CA ALA A 44 -0.98 10.76 39.79
C ALA A 44 -2.07 9.77 40.16
N THR A 45 -3.34 10.20 40.19
CA THR A 45 -4.47 9.30 40.40
C THR A 45 -4.93 8.68 39.09
N VAL A 46 -5.63 7.53 39.17
CA VAL A 46 -6.29 6.91 38.00
C VAL A 46 -7.21 7.89 37.29
N ALA A 47 -7.93 8.69 38.08
CA ALA A 47 -8.88 9.69 37.57
C ALA A 47 -8.14 10.79 36.75
N ASP A 48 -7.02 11.29 37.25
CA ASP A 48 -6.22 12.29 36.52
C ASP A 48 -5.67 11.71 35.21
N ALA A 49 -5.17 10.47 35.24
CA ALA A 49 -4.62 9.79 34.07
C ALA A 49 -5.68 9.49 32.99
N LEU A 50 -6.90 9.07 33.41
CA LEU A 50 -8.01 8.84 32.49
C LEU A 50 -8.64 10.13 31.96
N ALA A 51 -8.45 11.26 32.66
CA ALA A 51 -8.91 12.58 32.21
C ALA A 51 -8.09 13.10 31.01
N VAL A 52 -6.87 12.59 30.81
CA VAL A 52 -6.05 12.91 29.63
C VAL A 52 -6.72 12.34 28.38
N GLN A 53 -7.02 13.23 27.43
CA GLN A 53 -7.66 12.86 26.17
C GLN A 53 -6.64 12.92 25.03
N PRO A 54 -6.84 12.11 23.97
CA PRO A 54 -6.08 12.25 22.72
C PRO A 54 -6.15 13.69 22.21
N ARG A 55 -5.04 14.19 21.65
CA ARG A 55 -5.03 15.53 21.06
C ARG A 55 -5.94 15.61 19.84
N GLN A 56 -6.02 14.54 19.07
CA GLN A 56 -6.92 14.43 17.92
C GLN A 56 -8.30 13.90 18.35
N SER A 57 -9.36 14.49 17.81
CA SER A 57 -10.74 14.24 18.26
C SER A 57 -11.36 12.96 17.70
N ASP A 58 -10.76 12.38 16.67
CA ASP A 58 -11.24 11.20 15.92
C ASP A 58 -10.62 9.88 16.42
N VAL A 59 -10.01 9.90 17.60
CA VAL A 59 -9.39 8.71 18.20
C VAL A 59 -10.43 7.87 18.93
N ASP A 60 -10.59 6.63 18.49
CA ASP A 60 -11.40 5.62 19.15
C ASP A 60 -10.54 4.82 20.14
N CYS A 61 -10.62 5.18 21.43
CA CYS A 61 -9.90 4.52 22.51
C CYS A 61 -10.83 4.24 23.69
N ASP A 62 -10.45 3.31 24.56
CA ASP A 62 -11.24 2.94 25.73
C ASP A 62 -11.50 4.14 26.64
N ARG A 63 -12.77 4.29 27.01
CA ARG A 63 -13.27 5.31 27.94
C ARG A 63 -14.10 4.61 29.01
N PRO A 64 -13.45 4.08 30.06
CA PRO A 64 -14.15 3.33 31.09
C PRO A 64 -15.21 4.20 31.77
N SER A 65 -16.33 3.57 32.15
CA SER A 65 -17.33 4.20 32.99
C SER A 65 -16.74 4.54 34.38
N PRO A 66 -17.34 5.44 35.14
CA PRO A 66 -16.86 5.76 36.50
C PRO A 66 -16.67 4.53 37.40
N ALA A 67 -17.58 3.54 37.32
CA ALA A 67 -17.50 2.32 38.10
C ALA A 67 -16.36 1.36 37.68
N GLU A 68 -15.95 1.42 36.42
CA GLU A 68 -14.77 0.70 35.89
C GLU A 68 -13.48 1.45 36.21
N ALA A 69 -13.51 2.78 36.14
CA ALA A 69 -12.37 3.63 36.49
C ALA A 69 -12.00 3.49 37.99
N ASP A 70 -12.97 3.35 38.89
CA ASP A 70 -12.75 3.12 40.34
C ASP A 70 -12.02 1.78 40.61
N LYS A 71 -12.10 0.82 39.71
CA LYS A 71 -11.42 -0.49 39.80
C LYS A 71 -10.11 -0.55 39.07
N ALA A 72 -9.78 0.48 38.28
CA ALA A 72 -8.55 0.54 37.52
C ALA A 72 -7.35 0.82 38.46
N THR A 73 -6.19 0.44 38.02
CA THR A 73 -4.92 0.62 38.73
C THR A 73 -3.92 1.44 37.90
N ILE A 74 -3.06 2.18 38.62
CA ILE A 74 -1.97 2.92 37.97
C ILE A 74 -0.63 2.46 38.58
N LYS A 75 0.32 2.07 37.72
CA LYS A 75 1.63 1.57 38.16
C LYS A 75 2.72 1.99 37.19
N GLN A 76 3.94 2.04 37.69
CA GLN A 76 5.12 2.21 36.85
C GLN A 76 5.50 0.84 36.28
N GLU A 77 5.53 0.75 34.96
CA GLU A 77 5.88 -0.46 34.19
C GLU A 77 6.82 -0.08 33.04
N LYS A 78 7.31 -1.08 32.30
CA LYS A 78 8.01 -0.83 31.04
C LYS A 78 7.10 -1.18 29.87
N ILE A 79 6.95 -0.25 28.93
CA ILE A 79 6.30 -0.46 27.63
C ILE A 79 7.33 -0.15 26.55
N ASP A 80 7.53 -1.07 25.61
CA ASP A 80 8.56 -0.97 24.57
C ASP A 80 9.98 -0.72 25.13
N GLY A 81 10.28 -1.29 26.31
CA GLY A 81 11.56 -1.11 26.98
C GLY A 81 11.73 0.21 27.74
N VAL A 82 10.80 1.15 27.62
CA VAL A 82 10.80 2.48 28.25
C VAL A 82 9.97 2.47 29.52
N ALA A 83 10.41 3.18 30.56
CA ALA A 83 9.66 3.35 31.80
C ALA A 83 8.43 4.23 31.52
N ALA A 84 7.26 3.74 31.91
CA ALA A 84 5.99 4.43 31.71
C ALA A 84 5.08 4.30 32.95
N LEU A 85 4.25 5.28 33.16
CA LEU A 85 3.13 5.20 34.09
C LEU A 85 1.95 4.59 33.34
N VAL A 86 1.50 3.40 33.75
CA VAL A 86 0.52 2.59 33.03
C VAL A 86 -0.77 2.48 33.81
N VAL A 87 -1.87 2.79 33.17
CA VAL A 87 -3.23 2.60 33.70
C VAL A 87 -3.81 1.31 33.14
N ARG A 88 -4.23 0.39 34.03
CA ARG A 88 -4.86 -0.87 33.66
C ARG A 88 -6.29 -0.96 34.18
N ALA A 89 -7.15 -1.53 33.37
CA ALA A 89 -8.48 -1.97 33.77
C ALA A 89 -8.42 -3.07 34.86
N ALA A 90 -9.52 -3.35 35.53
CA ALA A 90 -9.63 -4.47 36.48
C ALA A 90 -9.37 -5.85 35.81
N THR A 91 -9.61 -5.97 34.50
CA THR A 91 -9.35 -7.14 33.67
C THR A 91 -7.86 -7.32 33.35
N GLY A 92 -7.01 -6.29 33.61
CA GLY A 92 -5.59 -6.27 33.34
C GLY A 92 -5.19 -5.58 32.02
N GLU A 93 -6.13 -5.23 31.17
CA GLU A 93 -5.89 -4.54 29.89
C GLU A 93 -5.34 -3.12 30.13
N VAL A 94 -4.41 -2.70 29.27
CA VAL A 94 -3.87 -1.34 29.30
C VAL A 94 -4.89 -0.37 28.72
N LEU A 95 -5.15 0.72 29.43
CA LEU A 95 -6.03 1.81 29.00
C LEU A 95 -5.23 3.03 28.54
N ARG A 96 -4.15 3.38 29.28
CA ARG A 96 -3.27 4.53 29.02
C ARG A 96 -1.84 4.20 29.41
N ALA A 97 -0.88 4.81 28.72
CA ALA A 97 0.51 4.81 29.15
C ALA A 97 1.15 6.17 28.90
N PHE A 98 1.94 6.62 29.87
CA PHE A 98 2.63 7.90 29.84
C PHE A 98 4.11 7.63 30.04
N ALA A 99 4.92 7.84 28.98
CA ALA A 99 6.33 7.51 29.00
C ALA A 99 7.22 8.76 28.94
N ASP A 100 8.36 8.65 29.58
CA ASP A 100 9.49 9.56 29.47
C ASP A 100 10.56 8.80 28.65
N THR A 101 10.68 9.12 27.36
CA THR A 101 11.51 8.34 26.42
C THR A 101 12.96 8.80 26.43
N ASN A 102 13.24 10.02 26.90
CA ASN A 102 14.59 10.60 26.95
C ASN A 102 15.20 10.60 28.36
N GLY A 103 14.44 10.23 29.42
CA GLY A 103 14.91 10.12 30.79
C GLY A 103 15.02 11.45 31.55
N ASN A 104 14.40 12.53 31.05
CA ASN A 104 14.41 13.85 31.66
C ASN A 104 13.35 14.04 32.77
N ARG A 105 12.50 13.03 33.01
CA ARG A 105 11.41 12.98 33.98
C ARG A 105 10.20 13.85 33.61
N VAL A 106 10.06 14.18 32.35
CA VAL A 106 8.88 14.78 31.76
C VAL A 106 8.28 13.77 30.80
N VAL A 107 6.97 13.62 30.82
CA VAL A 107 6.27 12.74 29.86
C VAL A 107 6.37 13.38 28.48
N ASP A 108 6.90 12.62 27.53
CA ASP A 108 7.04 13.01 26.13
C ASP A 108 6.27 12.10 25.16
N ARG A 109 5.62 11.03 25.69
CA ARG A 109 4.74 10.14 24.91
C ARG A 109 3.50 9.77 25.68
N TRP A 110 2.33 10.04 25.13
CA TRP A 110 1.00 9.72 25.66
C TRP A 110 0.36 8.67 24.77
N SER A 111 0.19 7.45 25.26
CA SER A 111 -0.34 6.30 24.53
C SER A 111 -1.76 5.97 24.98
N PHE A 112 -2.65 5.73 24.00
CA PHE A 112 -4.06 5.44 24.20
C PHE A 112 -4.39 4.07 23.62
N PHE A 113 -5.17 3.29 24.35
CA PHE A 113 -5.42 1.89 24.04
C PHE A 113 -6.92 1.64 23.84
N LYS A 114 -7.22 0.60 23.04
CA LYS A 114 -8.54 0.02 22.89
C LYS A 114 -8.42 -1.50 22.98
N ASP A 115 -9.20 -2.12 23.85
CA ASP A 115 -9.15 -3.56 24.12
C ASP A 115 -7.72 -4.05 24.43
N GLY A 116 -6.95 -3.22 25.15
CA GLY A 116 -5.56 -3.51 25.51
C GLY A 116 -4.50 -3.33 24.42
N VAL A 117 -4.90 -2.91 23.19
CA VAL A 117 -4.00 -2.62 22.06
C VAL A 117 -3.80 -1.11 21.94
N GLU A 118 -2.56 -0.68 21.74
CA GLU A 118 -2.28 0.73 21.50
C GLU A 118 -2.81 1.16 20.13
N VAL A 119 -3.76 2.09 20.12
CA VAL A 119 -4.42 2.57 18.90
C VAL A 119 -3.98 3.97 18.49
N TYR A 120 -3.39 4.73 19.41
CA TYR A 120 -2.98 6.10 19.16
C TYR A 120 -1.93 6.56 20.15
N ARG A 121 -1.04 7.45 19.71
CA ARG A 121 -0.11 8.16 20.60
C ARG A 121 0.09 9.61 20.19
N ASP A 122 0.23 10.46 21.19
CA ASP A 122 0.78 11.81 21.09
C ASP A 122 2.24 11.80 21.50
N ILE A 123 3.07 12.59 20.84
CA ILE A 123 4.52 12.65 21.02
C ILE A 123 4.97 14.13 21.09
N ASP A 124 5.81 14.43 22.04
CA ASP A 124 6.62 15.65 22.14
C ASP A 124 8.04 15.26 21.72
N SER A 125 8.37 15.45 20.45
CA SER A 125 9.61 14.91 19.89
C SER A 125 10.80 15.84 20.03
N ASP A 126 10.58 17.14 20.23
CA ASP A 126 11.62 18.13 20.48
C ASP A 126 11.81 18.47 21.98
N HIS A 127 10.93 17.88 22.82
CA HIS A 127 10.97 17.98 24.27
C HIS A 127 10.75 19.40 24.82
N ASP A 128 9.95 20.19 24.11
CA ASP A 128 9.54 21.54 24.51
C ASP A 128 8.32 21.56 25.46
N THR A 129 7.81 20.36 25.81
CA THR A 129 6.62 20.12 26.62
C THR A 129 5.28 20.30 25.91
N LYS A 130 5.31 20.38 24.58
CA LYS A 130 4.10 20.39 23.76
C LYS A 130 4.13 19.18 22.81
N VAL A 131 2.94 18.67 22.55
CA VAL A 131 2.77 17.63 21.53
C VAL A 131 3.00 18.25 20.15
N ASP A 132 3.93 17.70 19.41
CA ASP A 132 4.26 18.11 18.05
C ASP A 132 3.98 17.01 17.00
N GLN A 133 3.66 15.79 17.46
CA GLN A 133 3.31 14.67 16.57
C GLN A 133 2.15 13.86 17.13
N SER A 134 1.31 13.37 16.24
CA SER A 134 0.23 12.45 16.57
C SER A 134 0.25 11.27 15.59
N ARG A 135 0.21 10.04 16.13
CA ARG A 135 0.27 8.82 15.33
C ARG A 135 -0.86 7.87 15.68
N TRP A 136 -1.62 7.44 14.67
CA TRP A 136 -2.64 6.40 14.77
C TRP A 136 -2.00 5.05 14.47
N LEU A 137 -2.22 4.07 15.33
CA LEU A 137 -1.57 2.75 15.28
C LEU A 137 -2.55 1.64 14.89
N ASN A 138 -3.85 1.89 14.98
CA ASN A 138 -4.90 0.94 14.63
C ASN A 138 -4.92 0.55 13.13
N ALA A 139 -4.35 1.41 12.26
CA ALA A 139 -4.16 1.11 10.84
C ALA A 139 -2.69 0.77 10.51
N GLY A 140 -2.00 0.06 11.41
CA GLY A 140 -0.58 -0.29 11.24
C GLY A 140 0.39 0.88 11.41
N GLY A 141 -0.10 2.03 11.93
CA GLY A 141 0.72 3.23 12.13
C GLY A 141 1.01 4.02 10.85
N SER A 142 0.21 3.80 9.82
CA SER A 142 0.31 4.48 8.52
C SER A 142 -0.18 5.93 8.55
N ARG A 143 -0.87 6.36 9.61
CA ARG A 143 -1.34 7.73 9.79
C ARG A 143 -0.52 8.42 10.87
N TRP A 144 0.31 9.38 10.46
CA TRP A 144 1.22 10.11 11.34
C TRP A 144 1.31 11.57 10.91
N CYS A 145 0.81 12.49 11.74
CA CYS A 145 0.86 13.91 11.47
C CYS A 145 1.88 14.65 12.33
N LEU A 146 2.27 15.82 11.83
CA LEU A 146 3.06 16.84 12.52
C LEU A 146 2.16 18.03 12.83
N ASP A 147 2.29 18.56 14.05
CA ASP A 147 1.62 19.77 14.58
C ASP A 147 2.73 20.71 15.03
N THR A 148 3.31 21.46 14.06
CA THR A 148 4.56 22.20 14.24
C THR A 148 4.40 23.50 15.02
N ASP A 149 3.19 24.04 15.13
CA ASP A 149 2.90 25.24 15.92
C ASP A 149 2.23 24.93 17.28
N GLY A 150 1.90 23.66 17.52
CA GLY A 150 1.33 23.17 18.76
C GLY A 150 -0.12 23.58 18.98
N ASP A 151 -0.89 23.90 17.92
CA ASP A 151 -2.28 24.33 18.01
C ASP A 151 -3.30 23.17 18.10
N GLY A 152 -2.86 21.94 17.87
CA GLY A 152 -3.66 20.71 17.86
C GLY A 152 -4.20 20.33 16.50
N THR A 153 -3.82 21.04 15.46
CA THR A 153 -4.19 20.75 14.07
C THR A 153 -3.00 20.15 13.34
N ALA A 154 -3.24 19.15 12.51
CA ALA A 154 -2.17 18.59 11.67
C ALA A 154 -1.73 19.62 10.63
N ASP A 155 -0.46 20.04 10.66
CA ASP A 155 0.17 20.93 9.67
C ASP A 155 0.70 20.18 8.48
N ALA A 156 1.24 18.97 8.71
CA ALA A 156 1.84 18.13 7.71
C ALA A 156 1.63 16.65 8.05
N TRP A 157 1.87 15.80 7.06
CA TRP A 157 1.82 14.35 7.20
C TRP A 157 3.21 13.75 7.02
N LYS A 158 3.66 12.96 7.98
CA LYS A 158 4.90 12.18 7.92
C LYS A 158 4.66 10.80 7.31
N ALA A 159 3.50 10.21 7.58
CA ALA A 159 2.99 9.02 6.92
C ALA A 159 1.47 9.14 6.76
N LEU A 160 0.94 8.71 5.61
CA LEU A 160 -0.49 8.70 5.32
C LEU A 160 -0.77 7.68 4.22
N SER A 161 -1.58 6.67 4.50
CA SER A 161 -2.00 5.68 3.49
C SER A 161 -2.94 6.29 2.46
N ALA A 162 -3.19 5.57 1.37
CA ALA A 162 -4.11 6.00 0.33
C ALA A 162 -5.54 6.12 0.87
N GLU A 163 -5.99 5.13 1.63
CA GLU A 163 -7.30 5.10 2.28
C GLU A 163 -7.48 6.28 3.24
N GLU A 164 -6.48 6.53 4.07
CA GLU A 164 -6.49 7.63 5.04
C GLU A 164 -6.48 9.00 4.36
N ALA A 165 -5.75 9.14 3.25
CA ALA A 165 -5.78 10.35 2.43
C ALA A 165 -7.20 10.62 1.90
N THR A 166 -7.89 9.57 1.42
CA THR A 166 -9.28 9.71 0.96
C THR A 166 -10.25 10.03 2.10
N ALA A 167 -10.02 9.48 3.30
CA ALA A 167 -10.80 9.78 4.49
C ALA A 167 -10.63 11.26 4.92
N GLU A 168 -9.41 11.78 4.87
CA GLU A 168 -9.12 13.20 5.15
C GLU A 168 -9.78 14.13 4.14
N ILE A 169 -9.84 13.75 2.85
CA ILE A 169 -10.55 14.51 1.82
C ILE A 169 -12.06 14.58 2.11
N VAL A 170 -12.67 13.44 2.49
CA VAL A 170 -14.09 13.39 2.89
C VAL A 170 -14.32 14.24 4.14
N ARG A 171 -13.39 14.20 5.12
CA ARG A 171 -13.43 15.05 6.32
C ARG A 171 -13.40 16.54 5.94
N ALA A 172 -12.48 16.93 5.05
CA ALA A 172 -12.37 18.30 4.58
C ALA A 172 -13.67 18.80 3.90
N LEU A 173 -14.33 17.95 3.10
CA LEU A 173 -15.62 18.25 2.48
C LEU A 173 -16.75 18.36 3.50
N ARG A 174 -16.82 17.43 4.45
CA ARG A 174 -17.81 17.38 5.53
C ARG A 174 -17.76 18.64 6.41
N ASP A 175 -16.54 18.99 6.82
CA ASP A 175 -16.29 20.09 7.74
C ASP A 175 -16.18 21.46 7.00
N ARG A 176 -16.22 21.43 5.67
CA ARG A 176 -16.04 22.58 4.78
C ARG A 176 -14.76 23.36 5.08
N ASP A 177 -13.69 22.62 5.34
CA ASP A 177 -12.38 23.15 5.69
C ASP A 177 -11.36 22.96 4.55
N PRO A 178 -11.17 23.97 3.67
CA PRO A 178 -10.20 23.89 2.59
C PRO A 178 -8.75 23.76 3.09
N ALA A 179 -8.43 24.21 4.30
CA ALA A 179 -7.07 24.12 4.81
C ALA A 179 -6.66 22.67 5.06
N VAL A 180 -7.58 21.79 5.47
CA VAL A 180 -7.33 20.34 5.58
C VAL A 180 -6.94 19.77 4.22
N PHE A 181 -7.68 20.08 3.16
CA PHE A 181 -7.38 19.58 1.82
C PHE A 181 -6.04 20.10 1.28
N VAL A 182 -5.75 21.41 1.45
CA VAL A 182 -4.49 22.01 0.99
C VAL A 182 -3.27 21.34 1.64
N ARG A 183 -3.36 20.93 2.90
CA ARG A 183 -2.28 20.19 3.59
C ARG A 183 -2.06 18.76 3.07
N LEU A 184 -3.04 18.19 2.37
CA LEU A 184 -2.89 16.89 1.69
C LEU A 184 -2.18 17.00 0.34
N LEU A 185 -2.22 18.16 -0.30
CA LEU A 185 -1.62 18.37 -1.62
C LEU A 185 -0.08 18.26 -1.54
N PRO A 186 0.56 17.67 -2.57
CA PRO A 186 2.02 17.65 -2.62
C PRO A 186 2.56 19.03 -2.98
N SER A 187 3.69 19.39 -2.37
CA SER A 187 4.49 20.54 -2.84
C SER A 187 5.27 20.19 -4.10
N ALA A 188 5.83 21.19 -4.78
CA ALA A 188 6.76 20.94 -5.89
C ALA A 188 7.97 20.08 -5.46
N ALA A 189 8.48 20.29 -4.24
CA ALA A 189 9.58 19.51 -3.69
C ALA A 189 9.18 18.05 -3.40
N ASP A 190 7.94 17.80 -2.94
CA ASP A 190 7.42 16.44 -2.75
C ASP A 190 7.31 15.70 -4.09
N LEU A 191 6.82 16.37 -5.14
CA LEU A 191 6.72 15.81 -6.49
C LEU A 191 8.10 15.54 -7.10
N GLU A 192 9.06 16.45 -6.91
CA GLU A 192 10.44 16.28 -7.37
C GLU A 192 11.10 15.08 -6.63
N ALA A 193 10.95 15.00 -5.32
CA ALA A 193 11.45 13.90 -4.50
C ALA A 193 10.79 12.56 -4.86
N ALA A 194 9.54 12.57 -5.30
CA ALA A 194 8.84 11.39 -5.81
C ALA A 194 9.36 10.91 -7.19
N GLY A 195 10.11 11.76 -7.92
CA GLY A 195 10.72 11.39 -9.19
C GLY A 195 10.22 12.19 -10.39
N PHE A 196 9.32 13.16 -10.25
CA PHE A 196 8.88 14.02 -11.35
C PHE A 196 9.90 15.10 -11.66
N THR A 197 10.13 15.38 -12.95
CA THR A 197 11.12 16.37 -13.40
C THR A 197 10.62 17.18 -14.61
N GLY A 198 11.30 18.29 -14.91
CA GLY A 198 11.08 19.11 -16.12
C GLY A 198 9.66 19.61 -16.29
N ASP A 199 9.15 19.54 -17.53
CA ASP A 199 7.82 20.05 -17.87
C ASP A 199 6.70 19.29 -17.15
N ARG A 200 6.89 18.00 -16.89
CA ARG A 200 5.91 17.18 -16.16
C ARG A 200 5.77 17.63 -14.70
N LEU A 201 6.87 17.93 -14.03
CA LEU A 201 6.85 18.53 -12.70
C LEU A 201 6.13 19.87 -12.69
N SER A 202 6.42 20.71 -13.68
CA SER A 202 5.79 22.03 -13.83
C SER A 202 4.28 21.92 -14.05
N ALA A 203 3.85 21.01 -14.93
CA ALA A 203 2.44 20.76 -15.23
C ALA A 203 1.68 20.21 -14.00
N LEU A 204 2.28 19.23 -13.28
CA LEU A 204 1.69 18.68 -12.06
C LEU A 204 1.61 19.74 -10.95
N THR A 205 2.63 20.55 -10.78
CA THR A 205 2.61 21.65 -9.80
C THR A 205 1.47 22.64 -10.08
N ALA A 206 1.26 22.99 -11.35
CA ALA A 206 0.15 23.85 -11.76
C ALA A 206 -1.22 23.16 -11.52
N ARG A 207 -1.34 21.86 -11.81
CA ARG A 207 -2.55 21.05 -11.55
C ARG A 207 -2.88 21.01 -10.05
N VAL A 208 -1.91 20.79 -9.19
CA VAL A 208 -2.06 20.78 -7.73
C VAL A 208 -2.49 22.16 -7.21
N GLN A 209 -1.90 23.24 -7.71
CA GLN A 209 -2.31 24.60 -7.33
C GLN A 209 -3.77 24.88 -7.71
N LYS A 210 -4.17 24.46 -8.92
CA LYS A 210 -5.56 24.57 -9.36
C LYS A 210 -6.49 23.72 -8.48
N ALA A 211 -6.09 22.49 -8.10
CA ALA A 211 -6.89 21.63 -7.24
C ALA A 211 -7.23 22.27 -5.89
N GLY A 212 -6.30 22.99 -5.28
CA GLY A 212 -6.54 23.74 -4.04
C GLY A 212 -7.61 24.84 -4.20
N ALA A 213 -7.55 25.59 -5.29
CA ALA A 213 -8.54 26.64 -5.59
C ALA A 213 -9.93 26.05 -5.91
N ASP A 214 -9.98 24.99 -6.72
CA ASP A 214 -11.22 24.31 -7.10
C ASP A 214 -11.90 23.67 -5.88
N PHE A 215 -11.12 23.08 -4.95
CA PHE A 215 -11.66 22.54 -3.71
C PHE A 215 -12.33 23.60 -2.84
N GLN A 216 -11.75 24.79 -2.73
CA GLN A 216 -12.37 25.88 -1.97
C GLN A 216 -13.74 26.24 -2.53
N ALA A 217 -13.87 26.32 -3.85
CA ALA A 217 -15.15 26.57 -4.52
C ALA A 217 -16.14 25.40 -4.33
N LEU A 218 -15.65 24.13 -4.39
CA LEU A 218 -16.46 22.96 -4.16
C LEU A 218 -17.00 22.90 -2.73
N ALA A 219 -16.15 23.07 -1.72
CA ALA A 219 -16.52 23.01 -0.31
C ALA A 219 -17.61 24.04 0.05
N ALA A 220 -17.58 25.22 -0.60
CA ALA A 220 -18.57 26.25 -0.40
C ALA A 220 -19.95 25.93 -1.02
N ARG A 221 -19.98 25.24 -2.18
CA ARG A 221 -21.21 25.02 -2.96
C ARG A 221 -21.88 23.67 -2.74
N GLN A 222 -21.09 22.60 -2.43
CA GLN A 222 -21.62 21.25 -2.30
C GLN A 222 -22.59 21.13 -1.10
N LYS A 223 -23.64 20.29 -1.24
CA LYS A 223 -24.67 20.07 -0.22
C LYS A 223 -24.85 18.58 0.16
N GLN A 224 -24.20 17.68 -0.55
CA GLN A 224 -24.40 16.24 -0.38
C GLN A 224 -23.56 15.66 0.75
N ILE A 225 -22.34 16.17 0.97
CA ILE A 225 -21.48 15.73 2.07
C ILE A 225 -21.72 16.67 3.25
N GLY A 226 -22.64 16.27 4.14
CA GLY A 226 -23.01 17.01 5.33
C GLY A 226 -22.29 16.56 6.58
N SER A 227 -22.61 17.16 7.74
CA SER A 227 -21.94 16.89 9.03
C SER A 227 -22.10 15.45 9.54
N ALA A 228 -23.12 14.72 9.08
CA ALA A 228 -23.36 13.31 9.40
C ALA A 228 -22.55 12.34 8.51
N ALA A 229 -21.97 12.83 7.42
CA ALA A 229 -21.24 12.01 6.46
C ALA A 229 -20.00 11.36 7.10
N ARG A 230 -19.79 10.07 6.79
CA ARG A 230 -18.64 9.27 7.25
C ARG A 230 -18.00 8.58 6.08
N TRP A 231 -16.70 8.66 5.98
CA TRP A 231 -15.93 7.85 5.05
C TRP A 231 -16.11 6.36 5.39
N GLN A 232 -16.35 5.53 4.41
CA GLN A 232 -16.56 4.09 4.56
C GLN A 232 -15.37 3.31 4.00
N SER A 233 -15.01 3.57 2.74
CA SER A 233 -13.92 2.86 2.08
C SER A 233 -13.40 3.64 0.86
N MET A 234 -12.19 3.30 0.43
CA MET A 234 -11.62 3.69 -0.84
C MET A 234 -11.91 2.61 -1.89
N LEU A 235 -12.34 3.02 -3.06
CA LEU A 235 -12.50 2.16 -4.22
C LEU A 235 -11.56 2.61 -5.34
N THR A 236 -10.94 1.64 -5.98
CA THR A 236 -10.13 1.85 -7.18
C THR A 236 -10.44 0.77 -8.21
N PRO A 237 -10.51 1.09 -9.51
CA PRO A 237 -10.74 0.08 -10.54
C PRO A 237 -9.53 -0.86 -10.70
N ASN A 238 -8.33 -0.38 -10.36
CA ASN A 238 -7.07 -1.10 -10.52
C ASN A 238 -6.18 -0.93 -9.28
N PRO A 239 -5.25 -1.87 -9.01
CA PRO A 239 -4.18 -1.66 -8.04
C PRO A 239 -3.30 -0.45 -8.44
N PRO A 240 -2.45 0.05 -7.53
CA PRO A 240 -1.56 1.17 -7.86
C PRO A 240 -0.61 0.77 -8.98
N GLY A 241 -0.51 1.61 -9.98
CA GLY A 241 0.43 1.46 -11.08
C GLY A 241 1.76 2.15 -10.79
N VAL A 242 2.80 1.77 -11.53
CA VAL A 242 4.13 2.40 -11.45
C VAL A 242 4.42 3.12 -12.76
N LEU A 243 4.73 4.40 -12.67
CA LEU A 243 5.33 5.17 -13.75
C LEU A 243 6.84 4.92 -13.70
N PRO A 244 7.42 4.23 -14.69
CA PRO A 244 8.81 3.78 -14.60
C PRO A 244 9.80 4.95 -14.75
N ALA A 245 10.93 4.85 -14.08
CA ALA A 245 12.07 5.71 -14.29
C ALA A 245 12.50 5.70 -15.76
N GLY A 246 12.90 6.86 -16.28
CA GLY A 246 13.27 7.01 -17.70
C GLY A 246 12.10 7.34 -18.64
N ALA A 247 10.85 7.24 -18.19
CA ALA A 247 9.73 7.84 -18.91
C ALA A 247 9.86 9.37 -18.90
N ALA A 248 9.24 10.04 -19.88
CA ALA A 248 9.36 11.50 -20.01
C ALA A 248 8.98 12.23 -18.73
N GLY A 249 9.93 12.98 -18.18
CA GLY A 249 9.78 13.73 -16.94
C GLY A 249 9.69 12.87 -15.67
N ILE A 250 10.18 11.60 -15.70
CA ILE A 250 10.25 10.68 -14.58
C ILE A 250 11.70 10.24 -14.35
N ALA A 251 12.29 10.63 -13.23
CA ALA A 251 13.66 10.31 -12.85
C ALA A 251 13.77 9.06 -11.95
N ALA A 252 12.70 8.69 -11.24
CA ALA A 252 12.59 7.52 -10.39
C ALA A 252 11.21 6.89 -10.55
N ASP A 253 11.05 5.61 -10.21
CA ASP A 253 9.74 4.92 -10.24
C ASP A 253 8.73 5.63 -9.34
N VAL A 254 7.62 6.09 -9.92
CA VAL A 254 6.55 6.78 -9.19
C VAL A 254 5.33 5.88 -9.11
N THR A 255 4.87 5.62 -7.88
CA THR A 255 3.64 4.83 -7.66
C THR A 255 2.43 5.75 -7.53
N ALA A 256 1.36 5.44 -8.24
CA ALA A 256 0.12 6.22 -8.21
C ALA A 256 -1.13 5.34 -8.34
N TYR A 257 -2.24 5.81 -7.80
CA TYR A 257 -3.58 5.32 -8.12
C TYR A 257 -4.28 6.32 -9.03
N ASP A 258 -5.07 5.81 -9.96
CA ASP A 258 -6.00 6.59 -10.78
C ASP A 258 -7.44 6.20 -10.50
N ASN A 259 -8.35 7.13 -10.80
CA ASN A 259 -9.80 6.92 -10.67
C ASN A 259 -10.24 6.51 -9.27
N VAL A 260 -9.60 7.11 -8.27
CA VAL A 260 -9.89 6.86 -6.86
C VAL A 260 -11.24 7.43 -6.50
N VAL A 261 -12.08 6.63 -5.85
CA VAL A 261 -13.41 7.01 -5.35
C VAL A 261 -13.48 6.71 -3.86
N ALA A 262 -13.97 7.66 -3.07
CA ALA A 262 -14.34 7.42 -1.67
C ALA A 262 -15.83 7.10 -1.57
N LEU A 263 -16.19 6.00 -0.92
CA LEU A 263 -17.55 5.71 -0.47
C LEU A 263 -17.82 6.44 0.84
N VAL A 264 -18.99 7.06 0.92
CA VAL A 264 -19.39 7.87 2.07
C VAL A 264 -20.76 7.43 2.56
N GLU A 265 -20.86 7.06 3.82
CA GLU A 265 -22.13 6.80 4.50
C GLU A 265 -22.79 8.11 4.95
N ASN A 266 -24.11 8.06 5.10
CA ASN A 266 -24.91 9.21 5.51
C ASN A 266 -24.69 10.45 4.64
N ALA A 267 -24.37 10.22 3.37
CA ALA A 267 -24.35 11.26 2.35
C ALA A 267 -25.76 11.68 1.96
N GLY A 268 -25.87 12.89 1.41
CA GLY A 268 -27.15 13.46 1.04
C GLY A 268 -27.57 14.61 1.95
N ALA A 269 -28.44 15.47 1.44
CA ALA A 269 -28.89 16.67 2.17
C ALA A 269 -29.70 16.34 3.44
N ASP A 270 -30.30 15.13 3.51
CA ASP A 270 -31.05 14.60 4.64
C ASP A 270 -30.18 13.74 5.60
N GLY A 271 -28.89 13.59 5.31
CA GLY A 271 -27.95 12.76 6.09
C GLY A 271 -28.25 11.26 6.03
N ARG A 272 -28.85 10.78 4.93
CA ARG A 272 -29.18 9.37 4.70
C ARG A 272 -28.65 8.90 3.35
N GLY A 273 -28.33 7.59 3.29
CA GLY A 273 -27.87 6.94 2.07
C GLY A 273 -26.35 6.92 1.93
N THR A 274 -25.92 6.35 0.81
CA THR A 274 -24.51 6.24 0.43
C THR A 274 -24.22 7.25 -0.68
N GLY A 275 -23.10 7.95 -0.57
CA GLY A 275 -22.60 8.87 -1.60
C GLY A 275 -21.21 8.44 -2.07
N GLN A 276 -20.81 9.04 -3.17
CA GLN A 276 -19.48 8.82 -3.74
C GLN A 276 -18.79 10.16 -3.95
N VAL A 277 -17.50 10.20 -3.62
CA VAL A 277 -16.62 11.33 -3.91
C VAL A 277 -15.51 10.83 -4.83
N TYR A 278 -15.53 11.28 -6.07
CA TYR A 278 -14.45 11.01 -7.01
C TYR A 278 -13.25 11.90 -6.65
N ILE A 279 -12.10 11.30 -6.42
CA ILE A 279 -10.89 11.99 -5.96
C ILE A 279 -9.91 12.21 -7.11
N GLY A 280 -9.96 11.36 -8.15
CA GLY A 280 -9.03 11.41 -9.26
C GLY A 280 -7.76 10.61 -9.00
N SER A 281 -6.60 11.21 -9.24
CA SER A 281 -5.32 10.53 -9.05
C SER A 281 -4.69 10.91 -7.72
N ILE A 282 -4.06 9.91 -7.07
CA ILE A 282 -3.24 10.11 -5.88
C ILE A 282 -1.86 9.52 -6.10
N VAL A 283 -0.82 10.20 -5.64
CA VAL A 283 0.59 9.86 -5.87
C VAL A 283 1.27 9.58 -4.54
N ARG A 284 2.14 8.57 -4.52
CA ARG A 284 2.98 8.29 -3.37
C ARG A 284 4.19 9.23 -3.35
N CYS A 285 4.29 10.06 -2.31
CA CYS A 285 5.41 10.94 -2.03
C CYS A 285 6.07 10.48 -0.72
N GLY A 286 7.14 9.69 -0.80
CA GLY A 286 7.74 9.03 0.36
C GLY A 286 6.74 8.08 1.04
N ASP A 287 6.45 8.31 2.32
CA ASP A 287 5.50 7.51 3.10
C ASP A 287 4.08 8.11 3.11
N THR A 288 3.80 9.11 2.26
CA THR A 288 2.50 9.76 2.18
C THR A 288 1.87 9.60 0.80
N TRP A 289 0.56 9.30 0.77
CA TRP A 289 -0.24 9.36 -0.45
C TRP A 289 -0.93 10.72 -0.54
N ARG A 290 -0.80 11.39 -1.68
CA ARG A 290 -1.22 12.77 -1.87
C ARG A 290 -2.08 12.94 -3.12
N PRO A 291 -3.27 13.58 -3.02
CA PRO A 291 -4.09 13.88 -4.17
C PRO A 291 -3.42 14.97 -5.04
N ILE A 292 -3.62 14.87 -6.34
CA ILE A 292 -3.18 15.90 -7.30
C ILE A 292 -4.35 16.60 -7.99
N ASP A 293 -5.57 16.13 -7.72
CA ASP A 293 -6.82 16.64 -8.28
C ASP A 293 -7.74 17.21 -7.21
N ALA A 294 -8.61 18.14 -7.62
CA ALA A 294 -9.75 18.51 -6.81
C ALA A 294 -10.79 17.37 -6.85
N PRO A 295 -11.34 16.95 -5.69
CA PRO A 295 -12.38 15.94 -5.68
C PRO A 295 -13.68 16.47 -6.28
N GLN A 296 -14.53 15.53 -6.73
CA GLN A 296 -15.87 15.81 -7.24
C GLN A 296 -16.90 15.02 -6.44
N VAL A 297 -17.93 15.70 -5.96
CA VAL A 297 -19.04 15.02 -5.27
C VAL A 297 -20.03 14.53 -6.32
N MET A 298 -20.20 13.20 -6.42
CA MET A 298 -21.05 12.57 -7.42
C MET A 298 -22.51 12.89 -7.12
N GLY A 299 -23.21 13.45 -8.10
CA GLY A 299 -24.65 13.64 -8.03
C GLY A 299 -25.44 12.37 -8.38
N GLU A 300 -26.78 12.40 -8.24
CA GLU A 300 -27.65 11.28 -8.62
C GLU A 300 -27.53 10.89 -10.11
N ALA A 301 -26.94 11.74 -10.95
CA ALA A 301 -26.76 11.52 -12.39
C ALA A 301 -25.40 10.90 -12.79
N GLY A 302 -24.45 10.75 -11.87
CA GLY A 302 -23.20 10.02 -12.11
C GLY A 302 -22.23 10.60 -13.15
N GLU A 303 -22.36 11.90 -13.50
CA GLU A 303 -21.43 12.54 -14.43
C GLU A 303 -20.09 12.86 -13.76
N ILE A 304 -19.03 12.17 -14.18
CA ILE A 304 -17.64 12.49 -13.84
C ILE A 304 -17.13 13.44 -14.93
N ALA A 305 -16.79 14.67 -14.55
CA ALA A 305 -16.13 15.59 -15.47
C ALA A 305 -14.64 15.22 -15.59
N ASP A 306 -14.18 15.07 -16.84
CA ASP A 306 -12.78 14.92 -17.30
C ASP A 306 -11.76 14.39 -16.28
N ALA A 307 -11.78 13.08 -16.03
CA ALA A 307 -10.83 12.43 -15.16
C ALA A 307 -9.56 12.01 -15.93
N VAL A 308 -8.55 12.87 -15.93
CA VAL A 308 -7.25 12.57 -16.52
C VAL A 308 -6.36 11.90 -15.49
N GLY A 309 -6.22 10.57 -15.55
CA GLY A 309 -5.34 9.78 -14.69
C GLY A 309 -3.94 9.55 -15.29
N PHE A 310 -3.02 9.00 -14.49
CA PHE A 310 -1.67 8.65 -14.94
C PHE A 310 -1.64 7.43 -15.88
N PHE A 311 -2.54 6.48 -15.64
CA PHE A 311 -2.64 5.19 -16.33
C PHE A 311 -3.89 5.09 -17.21
N SER A 312 -4.87 5.97 -16.99
CA SER A 312 -5.91 6.19 -18.00
C SER A 312 -5.22 6.74 -19.23
N PRO A 313 -5.66 6.39 -20.44
CA PRO A 313 -5.11 7.02 -21.63
C PRO A 313 -5.16 8.52 -21.41
N GLN A 314 -3.99 9.14 -21.22
CA GLN A 314 -3.91 10.58 -21.05
C GLN A 314 -4.27 11.20 -22.39
N PHE A 315 -5.53 11.48 -22.57
CA PHE A 315 -5.99 12.33 -23.65
C PHE A 315 -5.56 13.78 -23.37
N GLY A 316 -4.27 14.03 -23.11
CA GLY A 316 -3.77 15.39 -22.83
C GLY A 316 -2.57 15.49 -21.90
N GLY A 317 -1.51 14.67 -22.09
CA GLY A 317 -0.27 14.81 -21.31
C GLY A 317 0.93 14.28 -22.07
N ALA A 318 1.74 15.17 -22.56
CA ALA A 318 3.10 15.07 -23.06
C ALA A 318 3.69 13.68 -23.19
N THR A 319 3.59 13.10 -24.37
CA THR A 319 4.66 12.23 -24.92
C THR A 319 5.93 13.07 -25.11
N PRO A 320 7.14 12.48 -25.01
CA PRO A 320 8.36 13.20 -25.40
C PRO A 320 8.26 13.52 -26.90
N GLY A 321 7.89 14.74 -27.24
CA GLY A 321 7.80 15.24 -28.58
C GLY A 321 6.43 15.68 -29.08
N GLY A 322 5.34 15.54 -28.30
CA GLY A 322 3.99 15.81 -28.81
C GLY A 322 3.08 16.58 -27.85
N GLY A 323 3.25 17.86 -27.70
CA GLY A 323 2.27 18.78 -27.12
C GLY A 323 1.05 19.02 -28.02
N GLY A 324 0.59 18.00 -28.79
CA GLY A 324 -0.41 18.19 -29.82
C GLY A 324 -1.44 17.07 -29.98
N ALA A 325 -1.27 15.91 -29.34
CA ALA A 325 -2.08 14.72 -29.63
C ALA A 325 -3.59 14.88 -29.34
N MET A 326 -4.01 15.88 -28.57
CA MET A 326 -5.42 16.20 -28.30
C MET A 326 -5.88 17.56 -28.81
N GLU A 327 -4.95 18.42 -29.19
CA GLU A 327 -5.32 19.71 -29.81
C GLU A 327 -5.59 19.57 -31.31
N ASP A 328 -5.35 18.40 -31.87
CA ASP A 328 -5.68 18.12 -33.26
C ASP A 328 -7.20 18.07 -33.45
N ASP A 329 -7.72 19.14 -34.05
CA ASP A 329 -9.15 19.30 -34.32
C ASP A 329 -9.77 18.13 -35.13
N ARG A 330 -8.92 17.31 -35.81
CA ARG A 330 -9.37 16.14 -36.56
C ARG A 330 -9.82 14.99 -35.67
N ILE A 331 -9.22 14.83 -34.51
CA ILE A 331 -9.49 13.70 -33.60
C ILE A 331 -10.33 14.08 -32.37
N LYS A 332 -10.43 15.36 -32.00
CA LYS A 332 -11.28 15.80 -30.86
C LYS A 332 -12.67 15.18 -30.82
N PRO A 333 -13.45 15.17 -31.95
CA PRO A 333 -14.78 14.58 -31.91
C PRO A 333 -14.79 13.04 -31.78
N LEU A 334 -13.71 12.38 -32.20
CA LEU A 334 -13.57 10.93 -32.03
C LEU A 334 -13.22 10.57 -30.58
N VAL A 335 -12.34 11.40 -29.96
CA VAL A 335 -11.96 11.24 -28.56
C VAL A 335 -13.19 11.46 -27.65
N ALA A 336 -14.00 12.46 -27.89
CA ALA A 336 -15.25 12.67 -27.15
C ALA A 336 -16.19 11.44 -27.22
N LYS A 337 -16.36 10.86 -28.43
CA LYS A 337 -17.13 9.63 -28.58
C LYS A 337 -16.50 8.43 -27.88
N LEU A 338 -15.17 8.35 -27.85
CA LEU A 338 -14.44 7.28 -27.14
C LEU A 338 -14.75 7.33 -25.64
N GLN A 339 -14.73 8.52 -25.03
CA GLN A 339 -15.11 8.72 -23.63
C GLN A 339 -16.56 8.30 -23.33
N GLU A 340 -17.50 8.63 -24.24
CA GLU A 340 -18.90 8.19 -24.11
C GLU A 340 -19.05 6.64 -24.16
N VAL A 341 -18.23 5.97 -24.97
CA VAL A 341 -18.23 4.51 -25.05
C VAL A 341 -17.66 3.90 -23.79
N GLU A 342 -16.57 4.45 -23.27
CA GLU A 342 -15.94 4.01 -22.02
C GLU A 342 -16.88 4.15 -20.83
N ALA A 343 -17.58 5.26 -20.70
CA ALA A 343 -18.60 5.45 -19.67
C ALA A 343 -19.72 4.40 -19.75
N ARG A 344 -20.13 3.99 -20.97
CA ARG A 344 -21.14 2.93 -21.16
C ARG A 344 -20.63 1.54 -20.81
N MET A 345 -19.34 1.26 -20.99
CA MET A 345 -18.74 -0.01 -20.59
C MET A 345 -18.84 -0.28 -19.10
N LEU A 346 -18.73 0.75 -18.27
CA LEU A 346 -18.83 0.65 -16.81
C LEU A 346 -20.25 0.28 -16.33
N GLN A 347 -21.28 0.54 -17.16
CA GLN A 347 -22.70 0.35 -16.81
C GLN A 347 -23.35 -0.86 -17.52
N GLY A 348 -22.66 -1.50 -18.48
CA GLY A 348 -23.21 -2.54 -19.34
C GLY A 348 -23.17 -3.94 -18.72
N ASP A 349 -24.17 -4.77 -19.10
CA ASP A 349 -24.10 -6.23 -18.93
C ASP A 349 -23.21 -6.88 -20.01
N GLY A 350 -23.03 -8.21 -19.96
CA GLY A 350 -22.07 -8.91 -20.81
C GLY A 350 -22.20 -8.62 -22.31
N ALA A 351 -23.41 -8.58 -22.88
CA ALA A 351 -23.65 -8.28 -24.31
C ALA A 351 -23.43 -6.79 -24.61
N GLY A 352 -23.87 -5.90 -23.73
CA GLY A 352 -23.65 -4.46 -23.82
C GLY A 352 -22.17 -4.10 -23.75
N ARG A 353 -21.40 -4.77 -22.87
CA ARG A 353 -19.95 -4.61 -22.75
C ARG A 353 -19.22 -5.04 -24.02
N ALA A 354 -19.56 -6.19 -24.61
CA ALA A 354 -18.93 -6.65 -25.86
C ALA A 354 -19.19 -5.67 -27.03
N GLN A 355 -20.42 -5.13 -27.13
CA GLN A 355 -20.75 -4.13 -28.15
C GLN A 355 -19.97 -2.81 -27.92
N ALA A 356 -19.86 -2.35 -26.69
CA ALA A 356 -19.10 -1.15 -26.35
C ALA A 356 -17.59 -1.37 -26.61
N ALA A 357 -17.04 -2.55 -26.30
CA ALA A 357 -15.67 -2.93 -26.62
C ALA A 357 -15.36 -2.84 -28.13
N ALA A 358 -16.25 -3.39 -28.97
CA ALA A 358 -16.11 -3.29 -30.42
C ALA A 358 -16.16 -1.83 -30.91
N GLN A 359 -17.03 -1.00 -30.33
CA GLN A 359 -17.12 0.44 -30.65
C GLN A 359 -15.84 1.20 -30.22
N GLN A 360 -15.29 0.88 -29.06
CA GLN A 360 -14.06 1.48 -28.56
C GLN A 360 -12.89 1.19 -29.49
N VAL A 361 -12.70 -0.09 -29.89
CA VAL A 361 -11.67 -0.50 -30.84
C VAL A 361 -11.83 0.23 -32.16
N ALA A 362 -13.03 0.30 -32.71
CA ALA A 362 -13.31 1.01 -33.98
C ALA A 362 -12.97 2.50 -33.88
N LEU A 363 -13.24 3.15 -32.74
CA LEU A 363 -12.90 4.56 -32.52
C LEU A 363 -11.38 4.75 -32.39
N LEU A 364 -10.70 3.88 -31.67
CA LEU A 364 -9.22 3.92 -31.56
C LEU A 364 -8.55 3.75 -32.92
N GLU A 365 -9.06 2.89 -33.79
CA GLU A 365 -8.58 2.75 -35.16
C GLU A 365 -8.79 4.02 -36.01
N GLN A 366 -9.98 4.66 -35.88
CA GLN A 366 -10.25 5.92 -36.55
C GLN A 366 -9.32 7.02 -36.08
N ILE A 367 -9.10 7.12 -34.76
CA ILE A 367 -8.18 8.11 -34.17
C ILE A 367 -6.75 7.87 -34.67
N ARG A 368 -6.25 6.62 -34.61
CA ARG A 368 -4.92 6.23 -35.12
C ARG A 368 -4.71 6.59 -36.58
N THR A 369 -5.77 6.50 -37.38
CA THR A 369 -5.72 6.83 -38.82
C THR A 369 -5.77 8.33 -39.07
N ALA A 370 -6.51 9.07 -38.25
CA ALA A 370 -6.75 10.52 -38.40
C ALA A 370 -5.70 11.40 -37.69
N CYS A 371 -5.00 10.87 -36.68
CA CYS A 371 -3.98 11.61 -35.92
C CYS A 371 -2.74 11.97 -36.75
N SER A 372 -1.88 12.81 -36.18
CA SER A 372 -0.57 13.12 -36.76
C SER A 372 0.35 11.90 -36.81
N ASP A 373 1.37 11.91 -37.66
CA ASP A 373 2.38 10.83 -37.74
C ASP A 373 3.13 10.70 -36.41
N ASP A 374 3.37 11.80 -35.71
CA ASP A 374 4.06 11.83 -34.42
C ASP A 374 3.24 11.14 -33.31
N ASP A 375 1.91 11.24 -33.38
CA ASP A 375 0.99 10.66 -32.40
C ASP A 375 0.57 9.23 -32.73
N ARG A 376 0.84 8.76 -33.95
CA ARG A 376 0.38 7.44 -34.42
C ARG A 376 0.91 6.29 -33.58
N GLY A 377 2.16 6.37 -33.14
CA GLY A 377 2.77 5.37 -32.25
C GLY A 377 2.03 5.25 -30.92
N PHE A 378 1.66 6.37 -30.34
CA PHE A 378 0.86 6.41 -29.11
C PHE A 378 -0.51 5.76 -29.28
N TRP A 379 -1.28 6.17 -30.30
CA TRP A 379 -2.60 5.62 -30.55
C TRP A 379 -2.58 4.15 -30.95
N THR A 380 -1.51 3.71 -31.60
CA THR A 380 -1.29 2.28 -31.89
C THR A 380 -1.07 1.48 -30.60
N ARG A 381 -0.29 1.98 -29.65
CA ARG A 381 -0.12 1.33 -28.33
C ARG A 381 -1.45 1.24 -27.57
N GLN A 382 -2.24 2.29 -27.56
CA GLN A 382 -3.58 2.29 -26.93
C GLN A 382 -4.51 1.25 -27.54
N LEU A 383 -4.55 1.17 -28.87
CA LEU A 383 -5.34 0.17 -29.59
C LEU A 383 -4.90 -1.25 -29.25
N VAL A 384 -3.59 -1.50 -29.21
CA VAL A 384 -3.01 -2.82 -28.90
C VAL A 384 -3.32 -3.24 -27.48
N GLU A 385 -3.15 -2.36 -26.48
CA GLU A 385 -3.48 -2.65 -25.09
C GLU A 385 -4.98 -2.98 -24.93
N THR A 386 -5.84 -2.16 -25.53
CA THR A 386 -7.28 -2.36 -25.48
C THR A 386 -7.70 -3.69 -26.11
N LEU A 387 -7.15 -4.00 -27.28
CA LEU A 387 -7.41 -5.27 -27.97
C LEU A 387 -6.93 -6.47 -27.16
N ALA A 388 -5.69 -6.40 -26.64
CA ALA A 388 -5.12 -7.49 -25.83
C ALA A 388 -5.96 -7.75 -24.58
N ALA A 389 -6.38 -6.71 -23.87
CA ALA A 389 -7.26 -6.82 -22.69
C ALA A 389 -8.60 -7.48 -23.06
N TYR A 390 -9.23 -7.05 -24.14
CA TYR A 390 -10.54 -7.59 -24.54
C TYR A 390 -10.48 -9.03 -25.05
N VAL A 391 -9.37 -9.43 -25.66
CA VAL A 391 -9.12 -10.84 -26.00
C VAL A 391 -8.96 -11.66 -24.71
N GLN A 392 -8.20 -11.16 -23.73
CA GLN A 392 -8.01 -11.84 -22.44
C GLN A 392 -9.30 -11.97 -21.64
N GLU A 393 -10.19 -10.98 -21.70
CA GLU A 393 -11.51 -11.00 -21.06
C GLU A 393 -12.57 -11.76 -21.87
N SER A 394 -12.24 -12.33 -23.02
CA SER A 394 -13.18 -12.96 -23.98
C SER A 394 -14.29 -12.04 -24.49
N LEU A 395 -14.10 -10.73 -24.41
CA LEU A 395 -15.04 -9.73 -24.93
C LEU A 395 -14.96 -9.58 -26.45
N LEU A 396 -13.75 -9.69 -27.01
CA LEU A 396 -13.47 -9.63 -28.45
C LEU A 396 -12.46 -10.72 -28.85
N PRO A 397 -12.88 -11.99 -28.95
CA PRO A 397 -11.99 -13.10 -29.32
C PRO A 397 -11.30 -12.91 -30.69
N GLU A 398 -11.97 -12.24 -31.63
CA GLU A 398 -11.45 -11.89 -32.95
C GLU A 398 -10.37 -10.79 -32.92
N GLY A 399 -10.16 -10.12 -31.78
CA GLY A 399 -9.14 -9.07 -31.62
C GLY A 399 -7.71 -9.53 -31.92
N THR A 400 -7.41 -10.83 -31.82
CA THR A 400 -6.12 -11.41 -32.19
C THR A 400 -5.76 -11.17 -33.65
N ALA A 401 -6.73 -11.28 -34.57
CA ALA A 401 -6.50 -11.02 -36.01
C ALA A 401 -6.13 -9.55 -36.27
N THR A 402 -6.74 -8.62 -35.54
CA THR A 402 -6.39 -7.20 -35.61
C THR A 402 -4.97 -6.94 -35.05
N LEU A 403 -4.61 -7.58 -33.94
CA LEU A 403 -3.24 -7.50 -33.38
C LEU A 403 -2.20 -8.05 -34.37
N GLU A 404 -2.51 -9.14 -35.08
CA GLU A 404 -1.64 -9.70 -36.15
C GLU A 404 -1.43 -8.72 -37.30
N ALA A 405 -2.53 -8.07 -37.73
CA ALA A 405 -2.47 -7.07 -38.79
C ALA A 405 -1.63 -5.85 -38.37
N LEU A 406 -1.77 -5.41 -37.13
CA LEU A 406 -0.97 -4.32 -36.56
C LEU A 406 0.50 -4.72 -36.48
N ALA A 407 0.83 -5.93 -36.03
CA ALA A 407 2.20 -6.44 -35.98
C ALA A 407 2.88 -6.51 -37.38
N ALA A 408 2.10 -6.90 -38.42
CA ALA A 408 2.59 -6.93 -39.80
C ALA A 408 2.80 -5.52 -40.38
N GLY A 409 2.08 -4.52 -39.89
CA GLY A 409 2.10 -3.15 -40.40
C GLY A 409 3.08 -2.19 -39.72
N VAL A 410 3.84 -2.64 -38.70
CA VAL A 410 4.64 -1.76 -37.84
C VAL A 410 5.90 -1.20 -38.52
N GLY A 411 6.35 -1.77 -39.65
CA GLY A 411 7.56 -1.33 -40.37
C GLY A 411 8.84 -1.53 -39.56
N ASP A 412 9.71 -0.51 -39.57
CA ASP A 412 11.05 -0.58 -38.95
C ASP A 412 11.08 -0.11 -37.48
N ASP A 413 9.96 0.25 -36.90
CA ASP A 413 9.88 0.64 -35.48
C ASP A 413 10.02 -0.59 -34.55
N GLN A 414 11.27 -0.87 -34.17
CA GLN A 414 11.61 -2.01 -33.33
C GLN A 414 10.94 -1.96 -31.96
N ALA A 415 10.77 -0.77 -31.38
CA ALA A 415 10.18 -0.63 -30.04
C ALA A 415 8.66 -0.89 -30.07
N LEU A 416 7.96 -0.35 -31.09
CA LEU A 416 6.54 -0.62 -31.28
C LEU A 416 6.32 -2.07 -31.71
N GLY A 417 7.21 -2.61 -32.54
CA GLY A 417 7.18 -4.01 -33.01
C GLY A 417 7.31 -5.00 -31.84
N ALA A 418 8.25 -4.78 -30.94
CA ALA A 418 8.42 -5.59 -29.74
C ALA A 418 7.16 -5.53 -28.86
N PHE A 419 6.66 -4.34 -28.57
CA PHE A 419 5.46 -4.14 -27.80
C PHE A 419 4.24 -4.92 -28.34
N ILE A 420 3.96 -4.78 -29.66
CA ILE A 420 2.84 -5.46 -30.30
C ILE A 420 3.05 -6.99 -30.27
N ALA A 421 4.26 -7.46 -30.59
CA ALA A 421 4.57 -8.88 -30.62
C ALA A 421 4.36 -9.53 -29.24
N PHE A 422 4.79 -8.86 -28.18
CA PHE A 422 4.61 -9.36 -26.81
C PHE A 422 3.12 -9.41 -26.40
N ARG A 423 2.36 -8.35 -26.66
CA ARG A 423 0.92 -8.30 -26.37
C ARG A 423 0.12 -9.33 -27.19
N LEU A 424 0.49 -9.53 -28.44
CA LEU A 424 -0.12 -10.55 -29.28
C LEU A 424 0.14 -11.96 -28.75
N ALA A 425 1.38 -12.26 -28.33
CA ALA A 425 1.72 -13.54 -27.73
C ALA A 425 0.92 -13.81 -26.45
N GLN A 426 0.82 -12.81 -25.57
CA GLN A 426 -0.01 -12.89 -24.34
C GLN A 426 -1.49 -13.11 -24.66
N ALA A 427 -2.05 -12.36 -25.61
CA ALA A 427 -3.45 -12.46 -26.00
C ALA A 427 -3.77 -13.85 -26.57
N ARG A 428 -2.89 -14.41 -27.43
CA ARG A 428 -3.02 -15.77 -27.99
C ARG A 428 -3.00 -16.82 -26.89
N TYR A 429 -2.00 -16.76 -26.00
CA TYR A 429 -1.91 -17.69 -24.88
C TYR A 429 -3.17 -17.68 -24.02
N SER A 430 -3.66 -16.49 -23.65
CA SER A 430 -4.88 -16.34 -22.85
C SER A 430 -6.14 -16.86 -23.57
N ALA A 431 -6.28 -16.55 -24.85
CA ALA A 431 -7.42 -17.02 -25.65
C ALA A 431 -7.46 -18.54 -25.77
N GLU A 432 -6.29 -19.17 -25.98
CA GLU A 432 -6.18 -20.62 -26.09
C GLU A 432 -6.40 -21.32 -24.74
N MET A 433 -5.91 -20.73 -23.63
CA MET A 433 -6.12 -21.28 -22.27
C MET A 433 -7.59 -21.38 -21.90
N GLN A 434 -8.44 -20.52 -22.45
CA GLN A 434 -9.88 -20.50 -22.21
C GLN A 434 -10.67 -21.53 -23.03
N GLN A 435 -10.03 -22.20 -24.00
CA GLN A 435 -10.71 -23.17 -24.84
C GLN A 435 -11.00 -24.48 -24.08
N PRO A 436 -12.19 -25.05 -24.19
CA PRO A 436 -12.49 -26.33 -23.58
C PRO A 436 -11.58 -27.46 -24.09
N GLY A 437 -10.99 -28.23 -23.17
CA GLY A 437 -10.15 -29.38 -23.51
C GLY A 437 -8.73 -29.06 -23.95
N VAL A 438 -8.26 -27.84 -23.74
CA VAL A 438 -6.87 -27.46 -24.03
C VAL A 438 -5.89 -28.31 -23.20
N ASP A 439 -4.84 -28.79 -23.83
CA ASP A 439 -3.71 -29.41 -23.17
C ASP A 439 -2.81 -28.30 -22.59
N GLY A 440 -3.00 -28.00 -21.29
CA GLY A 440 -2.32 -26.92 -20.60
C GLY A 440 -0.79 -27.04 -20.61
N GLU A 441 -0.25 -28.28 -20.55
CA GLU A 441 1.21 -28.49 -20.59
C GLU A 441 1.78 -28.14 -21.95
N LYS A 442 1.14 -28.58 -23.05
CA LYS A 442 1.58 -28.23 -24.39
C LYS A 442 1.46 -26.74 -24.68
N LEU A 443 0.38 -26.12 -24.19
CA LEU A 443 0.19 -24.68 -24.35
C LEU A 443 1.25 -23.90 -23.59
N GLN A 444 1.57 -24.30 -22.36
CA GLN A 444 2.60 -23.67 -21.55
C GLN A 444 4.00 -23.82 -22.19
N ASN A 445 4.32 -24.99 -22.72
CA ASN A 445 5.60 -25.20 -23.41
C ASN A 445 5.72 -24.30 -24.64
N ARG A 446 4.66 -24.20 -25.46
CA ARG A 446 4.62 -23.27 -26.60
C ARG A 446 4.78 -21.82 -26.16
N TRP A 447 4.13 -21.40 -25.09
CA TRP A 447 4.30 -20.07 -24.50
C TRP A 447 5.77 -19.75 -24.21
N PHE A 448 6.48 -20.68 -23.58
CA PHE A 448 7.90 -20.50 -23.30
C PHE A 448 8.78 -20.48 -24.56
N ASP A 449 8.41 -21.23 -25.59
CA ASP A 449 9.09 -21.18 -26.89
C ASP A 449 8.85 -19.81 -27.58
N ASP A 450 7.64 -19.29 -27.54
CA ASP A 450 7.30 -17.94 -28.04
C ASP A 450 8.07 -16.84 -27.29
N LEU A 451 8.18 -16.95 -25.96
CA LEU A 451 8.99 -16.01 -25.15
C LEU A 451 10.49 -16.09 -25.52
N ALA A 452 11.01 -17.29 -25.76
CA ALA A 452 12.42 -17.46 -26.16
C ALA A 452 12.69 -16.82 -27.53
N ALA A 453 11.82 -17.07 -28.52
CA ALA A 453 11.88 -16.44 -29.82
C ALA A 453 11.72 -14.91 -29.76
N PHE A 454 10.87 -14.43 -28.86
CA PHE A 454 10.69 -12.99 -28.60
C PHE A 454 11.98 -12.34 -28.11
N VAL A 455 12.61 -12.91 -27.07
CA VAL A 455 13.86 -12.39 -26.48
C VAL A 455 14.99 -12.41 -27.52
N GLU A 456 15.08 -13.46 -28.36
CA GLU A 456 16.06 -13.53 -29.43
C GLU A 456 15.87 -12.40 -30.44
N ARG A 457 14.64 -12.10 -30.81
CA ARG A 457 14.30 -11.06 -31.79
C ARG A 457 14.43 -9.64 -31.23
N TYR A 458 14.08 -9.43 -29.93
CA TYR A 458 14.01 -8.12 -29.31
C TYR A 458 14.79 -8.04 -27.98
N PRO A 459 16.11 -8.34 -27.97
CA PRO A 459 16.87 -8.54 -26.73
C PRO A 459 16.96 -7.31 -25.82
N GLN A 460 16.71 -6.11 -26.33
CA GLN A 460 16.78 -4.84 -25.60
C GLN A 460 15.41 -4.20 -25.35
N ALA A 461 14.33 -4.86 -25.74
CA ALA A 461 13.00 -4.33 -25.52
C ALA A 461 12.64 -4.42 -24.02
N PRO A 462 11.92 -3.43 -23.46
CA PRO A 462 11.47 -3.48 -22.06
C PRO A 462 10.71 -4.76 -21.72
N GLU A 463 9.89 -5.27 -22.65
CA GLU A 463 9.11 -6.50 -22.50
C GLU A 463 10.00 -7.75 -22.37
N SER A 464 11.25 -7.68 -22.83
CA SER A 464 12.20 -8.79 -22.72
C SER A 464 12.66 -9.03 -21.28
N ALA A 465 12.59 -8.02 -20.40
CA ALA A 465 12.82 -8.22 -18.97
C ALA A 465 11.82 -9.21 -18.39
N GLU A 466 10.54 -9.05 -18.72
CA GLU A 466 9.47 -9.94 -18.27
C GLU A 466 9.60 -11.34 -18.91
N ALA A 467 9.81 -11.39 -20.23
CA ALA A 467 9.99 -12.65 -20.93
C ALA A 467 11.16 -13.47 -20.37
N MET A 468 12.31 -12.83 -20.11
CA MET A 468 13.49 -13.48 -19.54
C MET A 468 13.25 -13.93 -18.10
N LEU A 469 12.51 -13.15 -17.27
CA LEU A 469 12.15 -13.52 -15.92
C LEU A 469 11.28 -14.80 -15.92
N GLN A 470 10.28 -14.88 -16.80
CA GLN A 470 9.43 -16.07 -16.95
C GLN A 470 10.20 -17.29 -17.46
N LEU A 471 11.13 -17.09 -18.37
CA LEU A 471 12.00 -18.17 -18.83
C LEU A 471 12.95 -18.66 -17.72
N GLY A 472 13.45 -17.77 -16.88
CA GLY A 472 14.22 -18.13 -15.68
C GLY A 472 13.38 -18.97 -14.69
N PHE A 473 12.14 -18.57 -14.47
CA PHE A 473 11.17 -19.33 -13.68
C PHE A 473 10.95 -20.75 -14.25
N ARG A 474 10.71 -20.88 -15.56
CA ARG A 474 10.62 -22.19 -16.23
C ARG A 474 11.85 -23.05 -15.98
N ASP A 475 13.04 -22.48 -16.12
CA ASP A 475 14.29 -23.22 -15.96
C ASP A 475 14.48 -23.68 -14.51
N GLU A 476 14.11 -22.85 -13.53
CA GLU A 476 14.11 -23.20 -12.11
C GLU A 476 13.18 -24.38 -11.79
N PHE A 477 11.91 -24.31 -12.21
CA PHE A 477 10.93 -25.38 -11.98
C PHE A 477 11.22 -26.64 -12.82
N GLY A 478 11.95 -26.49 -13.91
CA GLY A 478 12.45 -27.59 -14.73
C GLY A 478 13.71 -28.29 -14.20
N ASN A 479 14.12 -28.01 -12.96
CA ASN A 479 15.37 -28.48 -12.34
C ASN A 479 16.63 -28.09 -13.13
N ARG A 480 16.60 -27.00 -13.87
CA ARG A 480 17.75 -26.40 -14.58
C ARG A 480 18.21 -25.15 -13.82
N GLU A 481 18.66 -25.38 -12.61
CA GLU A 481 18.97 -24.31 -11.66
C GLU A 481 20.08 -23.38 -12.14
N GLN A 482 21.15 -23.94 -12.73
CA GLN A 482 22.27 -23.13 -13.21
C GLN A 482 21.85 -22.21 -14.37
N GLU A 483 21.04 -22.74 -15.28
CA GLU A 483 20.47 -21.97 -16.40
C GLU A 483 19.51 -20.90 -15.89
N ALA A 484 18.73 -21.19 -14.86
CA ALA A 484 17.85 -20.20 -14.21
C ALA A 484 18.67 -19.05 -13.60
N ILE A 485 19.72 -19.36 -12.84
CA ILE A 485 20.62 -18.35 -12.26
C ILE A 485 21.26 -17.47 -13.33
N GLU A 486 21.77 -18.08 -14.42
CA GLU A 486 22.38 -17.34 -15.53
C GLU A 486 21.38 -16.40 -16.21
N ARG A 487 20.15 -16.87 -16.41
CA ARG A 487 19.07 -16.06 -17.01
C ARG A 487 18.63 -14.92 -16.10
N TYR A 488 18.44 -15.19 -14.80
CA TYR A 488 18.11 -14.14 -13.83
C TYR A 488 19.23 -13.08 -13.74
N ARG A 489 20.50 -13.48 -13.75
CA ARG A 489 21.63 -12.53 -13.82
C ARG A 489 21.63 -11.71 -15.11
N ALA A 490 21.24 -12.31 -16.23
CA ALA A 490 21.11 -11.60 -17.49
C ALA A 490 19.99 -10.53 -17.44
N VAL A 491 18.85 -10.81 -16.76
CA VAL A 491 17.82 -9.78 -16.50
C VAL A 491 18.38 -8.63 -15.68
N VAL A 492 19.08 -8.92 -14.59
CA VAL A 492 19.68 -7.89 -13.73
C VAL A 492 20.71 -7.02 -14.50
N ALA A 493 21.50 -7.65 -15.36
CA ALA A 493 22.52 -6.94 -16.15
C ALA A 493 21.92 -6.08 -17.27
N ALA A 494 20.90 -6.58 -17.97
CA ALA A 494 20.31 -5.90 -19.11
C ALA A 494 19.27 -4.83 -18.73
N PHE A 495 18.57 -5.02 -17.59
CA PHE A 495 17.43 -4.17 -17.17
C PHE A 495 17.51 -3.78 -15.68
N PRO A 496 18.62 -3.20 -15.18
CA PRO A 496 18.94 -3.08 -13.74
C PRO A 496 17.91 -2.32 -12.92
N ASP A 497 17.20 -1.36 -13.53
CA ASP A 497 16.28 -0.46 -12.82
C ASP A 497 14.82 -0.95 -12.82
N THR A 498 14.56 -2.17 -13.31
CA THR A 498 13.21 -2.72 -13.42
C THR A 498 12.81 -3.55 -12.20
N SER A 499 11.49 -3.72 -11.98
CA SER A 499 10.97 -4.66 -10.99
C SER A 499 11.35 -6.10 -11.30
N GLN A 500 11.43 -6.44 -12.59
CA GLN A 500 11.91 -7.75 -13.07
C GLN A 500 13.35 -8.02 -12.62
N ALA A 501 14.23 -7.03 -12.69
CA ALA A 501 15.60 -7.16 -12.21
C ALA A 501 15.67 -7.34 -10.68
N ARG A 502 14.84 -6.63 -9.92
CA ARG A 502 14.76 -6.82 -8.46
C ARG A 502 14.32 -8.24 -8.11
N LYS A 503 13.25 -8.74 -8.74
CA LYS A 503 12.77 -10.12 -8.60
C LYS A 503 13.82 -11.14 -9.01
N ALA A 504 14.45 -10.96 -10.17
CA ALA A 504 15.52 -11.82 -10.66
C ALA A 504 16.71 -11.86 -9.70
N GLY A 505 17.15 -10.70 -9.20
CA GLY A 505 18.20 -10.60 -8.18
C GLY A 505 17.85 -11.29 -6.87
N GLY A 506 16.59 -11.20 -6.46
CA GLY A 506 16.05 -11.95 -5.31
C GLY A 506 16.08 -13.46 -5.56
N ALA A 507 15.65 -13.91 -6.73
CA ALA A 507 15.68 -15.32 -7.13
C ALA A 507 17.11 -15.89 -7.12
N VAL A 508 18.08 -15.16 -7.62
CA VAL A 508 19.51 -15.55 -7.56
C VAL A 508 19.93 -15.69 -6.08
N ARG A 509 19.61 -14.70 -5.23
CA ARG A 509 19.93 -14.78 -3.79
C ARG A 509 19.31 -16.01 -3.14
N ARG A 510 18.04 -16.31 -3.43
CA ARG A 510 17.33 -17.49 -2.92
C ARG A 510 17.96 -18.78 -3.42
N LEU A 511 18.21 -18.90 -4.72
CA LEU A 511 18.80 -20.10 -5.32
C LEU A 511 20.20 -20.40 -4.75
N GLU A 512 20.99 -19.38 -4.47
CA GLU A 512 22.32 -19.52 -3.88
C GLU A 512 22.36 -19.45 -2.35
N SER A 513 21.20 -19.47 -1.68
CA SER A 513 21.13 -19.21 -0.24
C SER A 513 21.51 -20.38 0.65
N VAL A 514 21.43 -21.62 0.15
CA VAL A 514 21.71 -22.81 0.96
C VAL A 514 23.12 -22.76 1.57
N GLY A 515 23.21 -22.93 2.89
CA GLY A 515 24.44 -22.78 3.66
C GLY A 515 24.86 -21.34 3.97
N LYS A 516 24.11 -20.33 3.48
CA LYS A 516 24.38 -18.91 3.76
C LYS A 516 23.46 -18.39 4.88
N PRO A 517 23.85 -17.30 5.58
CA PRO A 517 22.98 -16.65 6.56
C PRO A 517 21.68 -16.14 5.95
N PHE A 518 20.57 -16.41 6.66
CA PHE A 518 19.25 -15.91 6.29
C PHE A 518 18.94 -14.62 7.05
N VAL A 519 18.54 -13.59 6.34
CA VAL A 519 18.12 -12.31 6.91
C VAL A 519 16.75 -11.94 6.36
N LEU A 520 15.76 -11.85 7.23
CA LEU A 520 14.42 -11.37 6.94
C LEU A 520 13.99 -10.42 8.05
N SER A 521 13.48 -9.27 7.68
CA SER A 521 12.88 -8.34 8.63
C SER A 521 11.62 -7.72 8.03
N GLY A 522 10.63 -7.47 8.87
CA GLY A 522 9.38 -6.87 8.44
C GLY A 522 8.47 -6.57 9.60
N THR A 523 7.34 -5.97 9.29
CA THR A 523 6.29 -5.65 10.25
C THR A 523 5.15 -6.65 10.11
N THR A 524 4.69 -7.17 11.23
CA THR A 524 3.51 -8.05 11.26
C THR A 524 2.24 -7.27 10.99
N ILE A 525 1.17 -7.97 10.63
CA ILE A 525 -0.14 -7.37 10.40
C ILE A 525 -0.66 -6.59 11.61
N ASP A 526 -0.25 -6.99 12.82
CA ASP A 526 -0.56 -6.32 14.10
C ASP A 526 0.49 -5.27 14.52
N GLY A 527 1.41 -4.90 13.63
CA GLY A 527 2.34 -3.77 13.79
C GLY A 527 3.63 -4.08 14.54
N ARG A 528 3.91 -5.34 14.90
CA ARG A 528 5.15 -5.72 15.59
C ARG A 528 6.29 -5.92 14.60
N ALA A 529 7.49 -5.42 14.92
CA ALA A 529 8.68 -5.73 14.16
C ALA A 529 9.15 -7.16 14.44
N VAL A 530 9.47 -7.89 13.38
CA VAL A 530 10.03 -9.26 13.45
C VAL A 530 11.32 -9.28 12.62
N SER A 531 12.36 -9.89 13.19
CA SER A 531 13.64 -10.12 12.52
C SER A 531 14.05 -11.58 12.71
N SER A 532 14.51 -12.23 11.65
CA SER A 532 15.06 -13.58 11.70
C SER A 532 16.25 -13.70 12.65
N GLU A 533 17.00 -12.62 12.87
CA GLU A 533 18.11 -12.59 13.80
C GLU A 533 17.69 -12.82 15.25
N SER A 534 16.50 -12.34 15.63
CA SER A 534 15.95 -12.54 16.98
C SER A 534 15.50 -14.00 17.23
N LEU A 535 15.40 -14.82 16.18
CA LEU A 535 14.97 -16.21 16.22
C LEU A 535 16.15 -17.20 16.15
N ARG A 536 17.39 -16.72 16.14
CA ARG A 536 18.58 -17.59 16.22
C ARG A 536 18.55 -18.46 17.46
N GLY A 537 19.04 -19.69 17.33
CA GLY A 537 18.95 -20.73 18.36
C GLY A 537 17.73 -21.66 18.19
N THR A 538 16.79 -21.27 17.33
CA THR A 538 15.58 -22.02 16.99
C THR A 538 15.59 -22.35 15.49
N VAL A 539 15.08 -23.52 15.10
CA VAL A 539 14.84 -23.82 13.68
C VAL A 539 13.72 -22.91 13.19
N LEU A 540 13.92 -22.19 12.08
CA LEU A 540 12.96 -21.24 11.55
C LEU A 540 12.39 -21.77 10.23
N LEU A 541 11.07 -21.82 10.14
CA LEU A 541 10.32 -22.00 8.90
C LEU A 541 9.72 -20.64 8.46
N VAL A 542 10.05 -20.21 7.25
CA VAL A 542 9.42 -19.05 6.62
C VAL A 542 8.48 -19.53 5.53
N HIS A 543 7.20 -19.18 5.65
CA HIS A 543 6.15 -19.60 4.72
C HIS A 543 5.57 -18.39 4.00
N TYR A 544 5.86 -18.25 2.70
CA TYR A 544 5.23 -17.28 1.81
C TYR A 544 3.90 -17.84 1.31
N TRP A 545 2.82 -17.11 1.53
CA TRP A 545 1.47 -17.58 1.27
C TRP A 545 0.50 -16.43 0.99
N SER A 546 -0.72 -16.73 0.54
CA SER A 546 -1.83 -15.76 0.47
C SER A 546 -3.18 -16.42 0.76
N THR A 547 -4.19 -15.61 1.04
CA THR A 547 -5.56 -16.09 1.31
C THR A 547 -6.25 -16.68 0.06
N ASP A 548 -5.76 -16.37 -1.13
CA ASP A 548 -6.26 -16.91 -2.40
C ASP A 548 -5.56 -18.20 -2.83
N CYS A 549 -4.47 -18.57 -2.17
CA CYS A 549 -3.70 -19.77 -2.46
C CYS A 549 -4.26 -20.99 -1.74
N GLU A 550 -5.08 -21.81 -2.42
CA GLU A 550 -5.64 -23.04 -1.79
C GLU A 550 -4.57 -24.03 -1.34
N PRO A 551 -3.49 -24.33 -2.11
CA PRO A 551 -2.40 -25.17 -1.61
C PRO A 551 -1.77 -24.62 -0.33
N CYS A 552 -1.60 -23.31 -0.22
CA CYS A 552 -1.05 -22.68 0.98
C CYS A 552 -1.90 -22.94 2.22
N LYS A 553 -3.23 -22.96 2.09
CA LYS A 553 -4.14 -23.24 3.20
C LYS A 553 -4.01 -24.68 3.72
N VAL A 554 -3.72 -25.61 2.83
CA VAL A 554 -3.40 -27.00 3.21
C VAL A 554 -2.07 -27.05 4.00
N ASP A 555 -1.07 -26.33 3.53
CA ASP A 555 0.23 -26.23 4.20
C ASP A 555 0.11 -25.61 5.59
N LEU A 556 -0.68 -24.54 5.76
CA LEU A 556 -0.92 -23.87 7.05
C LEU A 556 -1.45 -24.85 8.12
N ALA A 557 -2.37 -25.75 7.75
CA ALA A 557 -2.89 -26.75 8.67
C ALA A 557 -1.79 -27.72 9.12
N ARG A 558 -0.97 -28.19 8.19
CA ARG A 558 0.13 -29.11 8.48
C ARG A 558 1.26 -28.44 9.27
N ILE A 559 1.60 -27.20 8.95
CA ILE A 559 2.60 -26.42 9.70
C ILE A 559 2.16 -26.25 11.16
N ARG A 560 0.86 -26.03 11.42
CA ARG A 560 0.31 -25.95 12.79
C ARG A 560 0.53 -27.24 13.55
N GLU A 561 0.18 -28.40 12.95
CA GLU A 561 0.40 -29.71 13.58
C GLU A 561 1.89 -29.95 13.93
N LEU A 562 2.79 -29.57 13.02
CA LEU A 562 4.23 -29.69 13.24
C LEU A 562 4.72 -28.74 14.34
N GLN A 563 4.23 -27.50 14.38
CA GLN A 563 4.60 -26.55 15.43
C GLN A 563 4.09 -27.02 16.81
N ASP A 564 2.87 -27.54 16.88
CA ASP A 564 2.31 -28.13 18.12
C ASP A 564 3.14 -29.33 18.59
N ARG A 565 3.57 -30.18 17.67
CA ARG A 565 4.40 -31.36 17.96
C ARG A 565 5.81 -31.02 18.45
N PHE A 566 6.50 -30.10 17.78
CA PHE A 566 7.89 -29.75 18.10
C PHE A 566 7.99 -28.67 19.19
N GLY A 567 6.98 -27.86 19.34
CA GLY A 567 6.91 -26.73 20.26
C GLY A 567 7.59 -25.47 19.72
N PRO A 568 7.05 -24.29 20.06
CA PRO A 568 7.52 -22.99 19.51
C PRO A 568 8.97 -22.65 19.91
N GLN A 569 9.49 -23.26 20.98
CA GLN A 569 10.88 -23.08 21.43
C GLN A 569 11.90 -23.83 20.56
N ARG A 570 11.46 -24.76 19.72
CA ARG A 570 12.32 -25.55 18.83
C ARG A 570 12.04 -25.30 17.36
N LEU A 571 10.81 -24.93 17.03
CA LEU A 571 10.36 -24.56 15.69
C LEU A 571 9.65 -23.22 15.74
N ALA A 572 10.35 -22.16 15.32
CA ALA A 572 9.75 -20.88 15.02
C ALA A 572 9.15 -20.90 13.61
N VAL A 573 7.98 -20.31 13.45
CA VAL A 573 7.36 -20.12 12.14
C VAL A 573 7.14 -18.63 11.92
N VAL A 574 7.40 -18.14 10.73
CA VAL A 574 7.06 -16.78 10.27
C VAL A 574 6.29 -16.91 8.96
N GLY A 575 5.06 -16.45 8.95
CA GLY A 575 4.27 -16.31 7.72
C GLY A 575 4.62 -14.98 7.04
N VAL A 576 4.80 -15.02 5.74
CA VAL A 576 4.88 -13.83 4.88
C VAL A 576 3.64 -13.86 4.00
N ALA A 577 2.64 -13.07 4.37
CA ALA A 577 1.37 -13.02 3.67
C ALA A 577 1.49 -12.05 2.48
N LEU A 578 1.33 -12.59 1.28
CA LEU A 578 1.41 -11.87 0.01
C LEU A 578 0.02 -11.57 -0.55
N ASP A 579 -0.91 -11.23 0.33
CA ASP A 579 -2.21 -10.70 -0.06
C ASP A 579 -2.04 -9.26 -0.55
N GLY A 580 -2.69 -8.91 -1.66
CA GLY A 580 -2.66 -7.54 -2.18
C GLY A 580 -3.33 -6.54 -1.23
N GLU A 581 -4.37 -6.99 -0.52
CA GLU A 581 -5.17 -6.17 0.40
C GLU A 581 -5.06 -6.67 1.85
N LYS A 582 -4.66 -5.77 2.74
CA LYS A 582 -4.56 -6.06 4.17
C LYS A 582 -5.90 -6.51 4.78
N ALA A 583 -7.02 -5.96 4.29
CA ALA A 583 -8.36 -6.27 4.79
C ALA A 583 -8.68 -7.76 4.64
N ARG A 584 -8.44 -8.35 3.46
CA ARG A 584 -8.68 -9.78 3.19
C ARG A 584 -7.89 -10.68 4.13
N LEU A 585 -6.62 -10.35 4.35
CA LEU A 585 -5.77 -11.07 5.29
C LEU A 585 -6.29 -10.94 6.72
N THR A 586 -6.71 -9.76 7.13
CA THR A 586 -7.28 -9.51 8.47
C THR A 586 -8.54 -10.33 8.70
N ASP A 587 -9.47 -10.36 7.75
CA ASP A 587 -10.70 -11.14 7.82
C ASP A 587 -10.42 -12.65 7.90
N TYR A 588 -9.46 -13.12 7.10
CA TYR A 588 -9.03 -14.50 7.15
C TYR A 588 -8.45 -14.86 8.52
N LEU A 589 -7.53 -14.07 9.06
CA LEU A 589 -6.88 -14.33 10.34
C LEU A 589 -7.83 -14.18 11.55
N THR A 590 -8.86 -13.34 11.43
CA THR A 590 -9.93 -13.24 12.42
C THR A 590 -10.74 -14.54 12.50
N THR A 591 -11.05 -15.13 11.35
CA THR A 591 -11.81 -16.38 11.26
C THR A 591 -10.94 -17.61 11.54
N LYS A 592 -9.69 -17.58 11.12
CA LYS A 592 -8.71 -18.69 11.21
C LYS A 592 -7.38 -18.18 11.77
N PRO A 593 -7.30 -17.88 13.07
CA PRO A 593 -6.09 -17.31 13.67
C PRO A 593 -4.91 -18.27 13.55
N LEU A 594 -3.74 -17.74 13.20
CA LEU A 594 -2.47 -18.48 13.12
C LEU A 594 -1.62 -18.14 14.35
N PRO A 595 -0.99 -19.13 15.03
CA PRO A 595 -0.28 -18.91 16.30
C PRO A 595 1.12 -18.31 16.12
N TRP A 596 1.54 -17.97 14.91
CA TRP A 596 2.84 -17.37 14.59
C TRP A 596 2.68 -16.04 13.88
N PRO A 597 3.71 -15.14 13.92
CA PRO A 597 3.67 -13.83 13.32
C PRO A 597 3.44 -13.89 11.80
N GLN A 598 2.63 -12.96 11.30
CA GLN A 598 2.34 -12.78 9.89
C GLN A 598 2.91 -11.45 9.44
N LEU A 599 3.99 -11.47 8.65
CA LEU A 599 4.50 -10.30 7.97
C LEU A 599 3.60 -9.98 6.79
N HIS A 600 3.33 -8.71 6.57
CA HIS A 600 2.56 -8.24 5.42
C HIS A 600 3.04 -6.87 4.98
N GLU A 601 3.24 -6.73 3.67
CA GLU A 601 3.43 -5.45 2.99
C GLU A 601 2.52 -5.41 1.76
N PRO A 602 1.98 -4.24 1.38
CA PRO A 602 1.20 -4.11 0.16
C PRO A 602 2.00 -4.52 -1.08
N GLY A 603 1.30 -4.97 -2.12
CA GLY A 603 1.93 -5.31 -3.40
C GLY A 603 2.00 -6.81 -3.71
N GLY A 604 1.66 -7.70 -2.77
CA GLY A 604 1.63 -9.14 -3.04
C GLY A 604 3.00 -9.69 -3.49
N LEU A 605 3.06 -10.30 -4.67
CA LEU A 605 4.32 -10.78 -5.28
C LEU A 605 5.25 -9.65 -5.76
N ASP A 606 4.77 -8.40 -5.78
CA ASP A 606 5.58 -7.20 -6.08
C ASP A 606 5.98 -6.46 -4.79
N SER A 607 5.67 -7.00 -3.61
CA SER A 607 6.11 -6.43 -2.33
C SER A 607 7.62 -6.62 -2.12
N ARG A 608 8.25 -5.73 -1.34
CA ARG A 608 9.65 -5.85 -0.95
C ARG A 608 9.96 -7.24 -0.36
N LEU A 609 9.07 -7.78 0.47
CA LEU A 609 9.25 -9.09 1.11
C LEU A 609 9.31 -10.24 0.09
N ALA A 610 8.56 -10.14 -1.01
CA ALA A 610 8.61 -11.11 -2.09
C ALA A 610 9.84 -10.89 -2.99
N GLU A 611 10.12 -9.63 -3.38
CA GLU A 611 11.26 -9.26 -4.24
C GLU A 611 12.60 -9.60 -3.59
N GLU A 612 12.74 -9.46 -2.28
CA GLU A 612 13.99 -9.68 -1.55
C GLU A 612 14.53 -11.11 -1.73
N PHE A 613 13.66 -12.09 -1.82
CA PHE A 613 13.99 -13.50 -2.10
C PHE A 613 13.50 -13.97 -3.47
N GLY A 614 12.98 -13.07 -4.31
CA GLY A 614 12.48 -13.41 -5.64
C GLY A 614 11.43 -14.52 -5.59
N VAL A 615 10.45 -14.38 -4.71
CA VAL A 615 9.33 -15.32 -4.62
C VAL A 615 8.39 -15.03 -5.77
N LEU A 616 8.32 -15.95 -6.73
CA LEU A 616 7.56 -15.82 -7.97
C LEU A 616 6.28 -16.66 -7.97
N ALA A 617 6.15 -17.59 -7.05
CA ALA A 617 4.98 -18.48 -6.92
C ALA A 617 4.71 -18.85 -5.47
N LEU A 618 3.45 -19.23 -5.18
CA LEU A 618 2.97 -19.66 -3.87
C LEU A 618 2.41 -21.11 -3.93
N PRO A 619 2.60 -21.88 -2.88
CA PRO A 619 3.41 -21.61 -1.69
C PRO A 619 4.92 -21.67 -1.94
N THR A 620 5.70 -20.90 -1.19
CA THR A 620 7.16 -21.02 -1.12
C THR A 620 7.57 -21.11 0.36
N MET A 621 8.40 -22.08 0.72
CA MET A 621 8.85 -22.28 2.09
C MET A 621 10.38 -22.35 2.16
N LEU A 622 10.98 -21.60 3.09
CA LEU A 622 12.40 -21.68 3.42
C LEU A 622 12.57 -22.27 4.82
N LEU A 623 13.55 -23.16 4.96
CA LEU A 623 13.93 -23.77 6.22
C LEU A 623 15.32 -23.31 6.64
N VAL A 624 15.44 -22.82 7.86
CA VAL A 624 16.67 -22.21 8.40
C VAL A 624 17.04 -22.96 9.70
N ASP A 625 18.31 -23.26 9.88
CA ASP A 625 18.79 -23.96 11.07
C ASP A 625 18.96 -23.04 12.30
N LYS A 626 19.36 -23.61 13.42
CA LYS A 626 19.59 -22.90 14.68
C LYS A 626 20.72 -21.86 14.61
N ALA A 627 21.66 -22.02 13.68
CA ALA A 627 22.75 -21.05 13.43
C ALA A 627 22.30 -19.86 12.57
N GLY A 628 21.09 -19.95 12.00
CA GLY A 628 20.55 -18.95 11.09
C GLY A 628 20.98 -19.16 9.63
N LEU A 629 21.42 -20.37 9.27
CA LEU A 629 21.80 -20.70 7.90
C LEU A 629 20.63 -21.40 7.17
N VAL A 630 20.44 -21.07 5.91
CA VAL A 630 19.43 -21.72 5.06
C VAL A 630 19.79 -23.19 4.85
N VAL A 631 18.90 -24.08 5.23
CA VAL A 631 19.02 -25.53 4.99
C VAL A 631 18.32 -25.94 3.71
N ASP A 632 17.17 -25.32 3.46
CA ASP A 632 16.38 -25.55 2.26
C ASP A 632 15.63 -24.28 1.87
N ARG A 633 15.68 -23.93 0.62
CA ARG A 633 15.10 -22.69 0.05
C ARG A 633 13.73 -22.89 -0.61
N ASN A 634 13.28 -24.13 -0.72
CA ASN A 634 11.98 -24.50 -1.31
C ASN A 634 11.51 -25.85 -0.76
N VAL A 635 11.46 -25.97 0.58
CA VAL A 635 11.03 -27.20 1.23
C VAL A 635 9.55 -27.45 0.96
N THR A 636 9.23 -28.67 0.50
CA THR A 636 7.84 -29.09 0.33
C THR A 636 7.23 -29.50 1.67
N ILE A 637 5.91 -29.38 1.82
CA ILE A 637 5.22 -29.79 3.05
C ILE A 637 5.42 -31.29 3.36
N THR A 638 5.60 -32.11 2.32
CA THR A 638 5.86 -33.55 2.45
C THR A 638 7.23 -33.86 3.00
N ASP A 639 8.25 -33.06 2.68
CA ASP A 639 9.63 -33.25 3.14
C ASP A 639 9.93 -32.52 4.46
N LEU A 640 9.09 -31.55 4.81
CA LEU A 640 9.29 -30.66 5.96
C LEU A 640 9.45 -31.45 7.27
N GLU A 641 8.56 -32.42 7.53
CA GLU A 641 8.60 -33.21 8.77
C GLU A 641 9.92 -33.94 8.95
N LYS A 642 10.37 -34.66 7.92
CA LYS A 642 11.64 -35.42 7.94
C LYS A 642 12.84 -34.48 8.18
N LYS A 643 12.86 -33.32 7.55
CA LYS A 643 13.94 -32.33 7.75
C LYS A 643 13.90 -31.74 9.14
N LEU A 644 12.71 -31.42 9.66
CA LEU A 644 12.55 -30.93 11.03
C LEU A 644 13.03 -31.97 12.07
N GLU A 645 12.71 -33.25 11.90
CA GLU A 645 13.19 -34.32 12.79
C GLU A 645 14.72 -34.36 12.86
N SER A 646 15.41 -34.16 11.74
CA SER A 646 16.87 -34.12 11.70
C SER A 646 17.46 -32.85 12.37
N LEU A 647 16.82 -31.68 12.23
CA LEU A 647 17.32 -30.42 12.76
C LEU A 647 16.95 -30.17 14.21
N VAL A 648 15.77 -30.62 14.64
CA VAL A 648 15.24 -30.41 15.99
C VAL A 648 15.68 -31.58 16.92
N GLY A 649 15.82 -32.79 16.39
CA GLY A 649 16.19 -34.00 17.15
C GLY A 649 17.69 -34.16 17.39
N GLY A 650 18.57 -33.40 16.75
CA GLY A 650 20.01 -33.38 17.04
C GLY A 650 20.26 -32.83 18.45
N LYS A 651 20.86 -33.68 19.34
CA LYS A 651 21.32 -33.31 20.69
C LYS A 651 22.43 -32.26 20.62
#